data_87e9a6a0916a00644fd3bc96b32e0fcb
#
_entry.id   87e9a6a0916a00644fd3bc96b32e0fcb
#
_cell.length_a   1.000
_cell.length_b   1.000
_cell.length_c   1.000
_cell.angle_alpha   90.00
_cell.angle_beta   90.00
_cell.angle_gamma   90.00
#
_symmetry.space_group_name_H-M   'P 1'
#
loop_
_entity.id
_entity.type
_entity.pdbx_description
1 polymer ?
#
loop_
_entity_poly.entity_id
_entity_poly.type
_entity_poly.pdbx_seq_one_letter_code
_entity_poly.pdbx_strand_id
1 'polypeptide(L)'
;MTRKSPPTARSRRTAAALAVPFVLILAVPAGMAMPAAADPSPGASAARQDEGNHGKPPRIDARSKDTLKIKGRTFKDLNGNGQLDPYEDWRLPAEQRAEDLVSQMTLEEKAGLMLIDTLNASCDQETRQRGTLDPSAGGYIQDQQMRRFIFRNTITSADEAVCGEADGGFQAKTSLTPDEAAGYMNSVQELAEATRLGIPVLYKSNARNHIDPNARAGINESAGAFTAFPKEAGIAAAALGQQALRTGEDPTTGDMSVVEDFAQVMGEEWKSVGLRGMYGYMADLSTEPRWYRVHETFTEDAALDANIMSSLVGTLQGPVDDAGVSLSPDSAVALTMKHFPGGGPQEMGLDAHYSFGKTQVYPGGAFGEHLKPFEAAIDAGVSAIMPYYGAPVQLTYDGVAYDQTGMAFSGQIVNDLLRGKLGFAGYVNSDTGIVTDRAWGLEDKSVPERVAAAVNGGTDTLSGFHDVKTITDLVANGLISEERVTTAAVRLTTPMFRLGLFENPYVDPETAARTVGSKAHRETGLDLQRKSAVLLENKKTGDGSKVLPLKPGASVYLLGDADEKTVAGYGYDVVNGNTKDPADRPSAQDSDYAVINVTVNNKNTSTYTSDGPTSGMNPEHTNPVTLDGVKGLDGKSPFGAADACVAQGADECTDDGLPYGGALPWEAGTLDFTGMAASESWDVSPSLDTIQQVMREVDDPRKVVLHVYFRQPFVMDQASGLRDAGAVIAGFGMSDTALFDVLSGKVSPQGRMPFALAGTSRAIDEQYSDLPGYRETTDGALYPFGYGLTY
;
A
#
# COMPACT_ATOMS: atom_id res chain seq x y z
N MET A 1 -14.37 62.33 -23.91
CA MET A 1 -15.74 62.60 -24.25
C MET A 1 -16.59 61.55 -23.62
N THR A 2 -17.11 61.81 -22.46
CA THR A 2 -18.50 62.06 -22.02
C THR A 2 -19.40 60.82 -22.13
N ARG A 3 -19.72 60.22 -21.00
CA ARG A 3 -21.02 60.02 -20.28
C ARG A 3 -22.05 59.16 -21.03
N LYS A 4 -22.71 58.15 -20.39
CA LYS A 4 -23.68 58.23 -19.26
C LYS A 4 -24.17 56.77 -18.90
N SER A 5 -24.32 56.48 -17.63
CA SER A 5 -25.29 55.54 -17.04
C SER A 5 -26.52 56.33 -16.58
N PRO A 6 -27.57 55.77 -15.90
CA PRO A 6 -28.39 54.59 -15.97
C PRO A 6 -29.89 54.94 -16.23
N PRO A 7 -30.95 54.16 -15.89
CA PRO A 7 -31.49 54.07 -14.55
C PRO A 7 -32.16 52.76 -14.10
N THR A 8 -32.29 52.66 -12.80
CA THR A 8 -33.04 51.78 -11.92
C THR A 8 -34.57 51.78 -12.10
N ALA A 9 -35.21 50.63 -11.81
CA ALA A 9 -36.61 50.60 -11.36
C ALA A 9 -36.82 49.52 -10.27
N ARG A 10 -37.25 50.00 -9.14
CA ARG A 10 -37.82 49.24 -8.00
C ARG A 10 -39.26 48.87 -8.28
N SER A 11 -39.76 47.73 -7.84
CA SER A 11 -41.11 47.60 -7.27
C SER A 11 -41.19 46.55 -6.18
N ARG A 12 -41.99 46.83 -5.22
CA ARG A 12 -42.15 46.36 -3.87
C ARG A 12 -43.22 45.29 -3.72
N ARG A 13 -43.03 44.47 -2.64
CA ARG A 13 -44.04 43.88 -1.73
C ARG A 13 -44.86 42.69 -2.26
N THR A 14 -44.98 41.63 -1.47
CA THR A 14 -45.73 41.50 -0.22
C THR A 14 -45.29 40.29 0.62
N ALA A 15 -45.24 40.50 1.94
CA ALA A 15 -45.08 39.50 2.95
C ALA A 15 -46.45 38.79 3.23
N ALA A 16 -46.35 37.48 3.53
CA ALA A 16 -47.46 36.80 4.23
C ALA A 16 -46.81 35.96 5.36
N ALA A 17 -47.12 36.39 6.59
CA ALA A 17 -46.85 35.66 7.80
C ALA A 17 -47.97 34.65 8.03
N LEU A 18 -47.62 33.44 8.51
CA LEU A 18 -48.57 32.54 9.20
C LEU A 18 -47.91 31.80 10.35
N ALA A 19 -48.44 32.11 11.44
CA ALA A 19 -48.56 31.69 12.83
C ALA A 19 -48.10 30.27 13.24
N VAL A 20 -47.37 30.28 14.35
CA VAL A 20 -47.09 29.16 15.25
C VAL A 20 -48.34 28.93 16.12
N PRO A 21 -48.71 27.69 16.46
CA PRO A 21 -49.44 27.44 17.69
C PRO A 21 -48.53 26.84 18.77
N PHE A 22 -48.52 27.55 19.92
CA PHE A 22 -48.14 27.04 21.21
C PHE A 22 -49.08 25.89 21.65
N VAL A 23 -48.57 24.84 22.21
CA VAL A 23 -49.32 23.88 23.00
C VAL A 23 -48.72 23.78 24.41
N LEU A 24 -49.64 23.89 25.33
CA LEU A 24 -49.60 24.02 26.76
C LEU A 24 -48.94 22.87 27.49
N ILE A 25 -48.15 23.21 28.51
CA ILE A 25 -47.68 22.36 29.59
C ILE A 25 -48.85 22.05 30.51
N LEU A 26 -49.12 20.81 30.84
CA LEU A 26 -49.93 20.38 31.98
C LEU A 26 -49.12 19.55 32.94
N ALA A 27 -49.24 19.94 34.20
CA ALA A 27 -48.47 19.47 35.34
C ALA A 27 -48.87 18.06 35.81
N VAL A 28 -47.89 17.41 36.40
CA VAL A 28 -47.88 16.12 37.10
C VAL A 28 -48.60 16.25 38.44
N PRO A 29 -49.27 15.22 38.95
CA PRO A 29 -49.25 14.99 40.38
C PRO A 29 -48.42 13.75 40.78
N ALA A 30 -47.70 13.95 41.88
CA ALA A 30 -46.82 13.02 42.54
C ALA A 30 -47.57 11.87 43.24
N GLY A 31 -46.86 10.76 43.36
CA GLY A 31 -47.03 9.87 44.49
C GLY A 31 -47.30 8.42 44.18
N MET A 32 -46.24 7.62 44.13
CA MET A 32 -46.25 6.26 44.69
C MET A 32 -44.84 5.88 45.14
N ALA A 33 -44.71 5.51 46.40
CA ALA A 33 -43.50 5.15 47.09
C ALA A 33 -43.00 3.76 46.60
N MET A 34 -41.69 3.68 46.34
CA MET A 34 -40.99 2.38 46.20
C MET A 34 -40.62 1.84 47.57
N PRO A 35 -40.72 0.52 47.80
CA PRO A 35 -40.19 -0.08 49.01
C PRO A 35 -38.66 -0.19 48.94
N ALA A 36 -38.01 0.09 50.07
CA ALA A 36 -36.59 -0.03 50.28
C ALA A 36 -36.12 -1.47 50.06
N ALA A 37 -35.08 -1.62 49.23
CA ALA A 37 -34.35 -2.87 49.09
C ALA A 37 -33.39 -3.04 50.26
N ALA A 38 -33.45 -4.18 50.93
CA ALA A 38 -32.55 -4.60 51.98
C ALA A 38 -31.17 -4.96 51.42
N ASP A 39 -30.11 -4.58 52.16
CA ASP A 39 -28.72 -5.05 51.95
C ASP A 39 -28.64 -6.58 51.99
N PRO A 40 -27.98 -7.22 51.05
CA PRO A 40 -27.55 -8.58 51.18
C PRO A 40 -26.15 -8.67 51.81
N SER A 41 -26.08 -9.33 52.95
CA SER A 41 -24.85 -9.76 53.61
C SER A 41 -23.94 -10.60 52.65
N PRO A 42 -22.59 -10.58 52.81
CA PRO A 42 -21.70 -11.30 51.97
C PRO A 42 -21.78 -12.81 52.26
N GLY A 43 -22.52 -13.53 51.44
CA GLY A 43 -22.55 -14.98 51.38
C GLY A 43 -21.73 -15.42 50.14
N ALA A 44 -20.74 -16.27 50.36
CA ALA A 44 -19.87 -16.87 49.35
C ALA A 44 -20.66 -17.44 48.16
N SER A 45 -20.66 -16.74 47.03
CA SER A 45 -21.06 -17.30 45.74
C SER A 45 -19.79 -17.84 45.10
N ALA A 46 -19.64 -19.18 45.10
CA ALA A 46 -18.68 -19.84 44.23
C ALA A 46 -18.93 -19.42 42.79
N ALA A 47 -17.96 -18.77 42.21
CA ALA A 47 -17.94 -18.41 40.80
C ALA A 47 -18.24 -19.69 39.99
N ARG A 48 -19.40 -19.72 39.33
CA ARG A 48 -19.58 -20.58 38.16
C ARG A 48 -18.62 -20.01 37.13
N GLN A 49 -17.48 -20.70 36.95
CA GLN A 49 -16.64 -20.51 35.79
C GLN A 49 -17.53 -20.73 34.58
N ASP A 50 -17.73 -19.69 33.82
CA ASP A 50 -18.28 -19.74 32.49
C ASP A 50 -17.40 -20.69 31.69
N GLU A 51 -17.95 -21.85 31.30
CA GLU A 51 -17.30 -22.76 30.36
C GLU A 51 -17.43 -22.09 28.99
N GLY A 52 -16.65 -21.00 28.78
CA GLY A 52 -16.46 -20.37 27.49
C GLY A 52 -15.96 -21.41 26.52
N ASN A 53 -16.43 -21.33 25.31
CA ASN A 53 -16.11 -22.14 24.13
C ASN A 53 -14.59 -22.38 24.02
N HIS A 54 -14.05 -23.38 24.70
CA HIS A 54 -12.64 -23.75 24.66
C HIS A 54 -12.40 -24.49 23.34
N GLY A 55 -11.99 -23.74 22.33
CA GLY A 55 -11.51 -24.26 21.07
C GLY A 55 -10.47 -25.39 21.25
N LYS A 56 -10.18 -26.11 20.20
CA LYS A 56 -9.13 -27.14 20.16
C LYS A 56 -7.82 -26.54 20.74
N PRO A 57 -7.10 -27.24 21.67
CA PRO A 57 -5.84 -26.75 22.20
C PRO A 57 -4.88 -26.33 21.08
N PRO A 58 -4.18 -25.19 21.20
CA PRO A 58 -3.22 -24.78 20.19
C PRO A 58 -2.06 -25.76 20.09
N ARG A 59 -1.42 -25.81 18.93
CA ARG A 59 -0.13 -26.52 18.82
C ARG A 59 0.91 -25.70 19.58
N ILE A 60 1.53 -26.35 20.58
CA ILE A 60 2.65 -25.76 21.33
C ILE A 60 3.95 -26.22 20.70
N ASP A 61 4.82 -25.29 20.33
CA ASP A 61 6.16 -25.54 19.82
C ASP A 61 7.15 -24.65 20.58
N ALA A 62 8.05 -25.23 21.34
CA ALA A 62 9.06 -24.58 22.17
C ALA A 62 10.43 -25.16 21.82
N ARG A 63 11.41 -24.32 21.51
CA ARG A 63 12.75 -24.73 21.12
C ARG A 63 13.82 -24.32 22.10
N SER A 64 13.70 -23.13 22.70
CA SER A 64 14.66 -22.59 23.68
C SER A 64 14.11 -22.54 25.10
N LYS A 65 12.81 -22.76 25.29
CA LYS A 65 12.12 -22.72 26.59
C LYS A 65 11.51 -24.06 26.94
N ASP A 66 11.35 -24.29 28.25
CA ASP A 66 10.68 -25.46 28.76
C ASP A 66 9.17 -25.40 28.58
N THR A 67 8.48 -26.51 28.80
CA THR A 67 7.04 -26.62 28.79
C THR A 67 6.47 -27.09 30.12
N LEU A 68 5.32 -26.56 30.53
CA LEU A 68 4.58 -26.93 31.70
C LEU A 68 3.42 -27.85 31.32
N LYS A 69 3.21 -28.93 32.10
CA LYS A 69 2.04 -29.83 31.96
C LYS A 69 1.11 -29.63 33.13
N ILE A 70 -0.03 -28.98 32.91
CA ILE A 70 -1.00 -28.66 33.95
C ILE A 70 -2.37 -29.23 33.56
N LYS A 71 -2.93 -30.13 34.39
CA LYS A 71 -4.21 -30.77 34.15
C LYS A 71 -4.36 -31.38 32.74
N GLY A 72 -3.27 -32.02 32.26
CA GLY A 72 -3.25 -32.68 30.93
C GLY A 72 -3.09 -31.75 29.73
N ARG A 73 -2.92 -30.44 29.93
CA ARG A 73 -2.63 -29.44 28.88
C ARG A 73 -1.18 -29.00 28.96
N THR A 74 -0.62 -28.62 27.79
CA THR A 74 0.75 -28.13 27.66
C THR A 74 0.75 -26.62 27.48
N PHE A 75 1.68 -25.94 28.15
CA PHE A 75 1.94 -24.50 28.09
C PHE A 75 3.46 -24.28 27.94
N LYS A 76 3.89 -23.13 27.41
CA LYS A 76 5.30 -22.74 27.48
C LYS A 76 5.61 -22.09 28.84
N ASP A 77 6.80 -22.34 29.37
CA ASP A 77 7.39 -21.59 30.50
C ASP A 77 8.32 -20.52 29.90
N LEU A 78 7.74 -19.41 29.45
CA LEU A 78 8.44 -18.41 28.65
C LEU A 78 9.43 -17.58 29.46
N ASN A 79 9.15 -17.34 30.76
CA ASN A 79 10.08 -16.65 31.67
C ASN A 79 10.98 -17.59 32.46
N GLY A 80 10.77 -18.92 32.37
CA GLY A 80 11.58 -19.94 33.00
C GLY A 80 11.45 -20.03 34.53
N ASN A 81 10.28 -19.59 35.08
CA ASN A 81 10.07 -19.60 36.53
C ASN A 81 9.44 -20.90 37.06
N GLY A 82 9.04 -21.82 36.19
CA GLY A 82 8.40 -23.09 36.52
C GLY A 82 6.95 -22.99 36.97
N GLN A 83 6.30 -21.85 36.81
CA GLN A 83 4.90 -21.60 37.13
C GLN A 83 4.18 -21.16 35.87
N LEU A 84 2.86 -21.35 35.83
CA LEU A 84 2.05 -20.85 34.72
C LEU A 84 1.59 -19.43 35.03
N ASP A 85 2.24 -18.45 34.41
CA ASP A 85 1.82 -17.07 34.50
C ASP A 85 0.62 -16.77 33.59
N PRO A 86 -0.19 -15.73 33.86
CA PRO A 86 -1.34 -15.39 33.04
C PRO A 86 -0.99 -15.18 31.55
N TYR A 87 0.16 -14.57 31.23
CA TYR A 87 0.53 -14.35 29.81
C TYR A 87 0.89 -15.66 29.07
N GLU A 88 1.27 -16.72 29.77
CA GLU A 88 1.58 -18.06 29.23
C GLU A 88 0.33 -18.92 29.07
N ASP A 89 -0.78 -18.55 29.74
CA ASP A 89 -2.03 -19.29 29.70
C ASP A 89 -2.86 -18.95 28.47
N TRP A 90 -2.71 -19.77 27.42
CA TRP A 90 -3.41 -19.59 26.15
C TRP A 90 -4.96 -19.70 26.24
N ARG A 91 -5.51 -20.03 27.41
CA ARG A 91 -6.95 -20.06 27.67
C ARG A 91 -7.52 -18.70 28.03
N LEU A 92 -6.67 -17.75 28.43
CA LEU A 92 -7.07 -16.40 28.78
C LEU A 92 -7.18 -15.50 27.54
N PRO A 93 -8.02 -14.45 27.59
CA PRO A 93 -8.11 -13.47 26.53
C PRO A 93 -6.76 -12.80 26.23
N ALA A 94 -6.51 -12.47 24.95
CA ALA A 94 -5.25 -11.89 24.49
C ALA A 94 -4.93 -10.58 25.22
N GLU A 95 -5.92 -9.76 25.53
CA GLU A 95 -5.80 -8.49 26.24
C GLU A 95 -5.27 -8.71 27.66
N GLN A 96 -5.87 -9.64 28.39
CA GLN A 96 -5.45 -9.99 29.75
C GLN A 96 -4.00 -10.53 29.77
N ARG A 97 -3.66 -11.33 28.77
CA ARG A 97 -2.30 -11.86 28.60
C ARG A 97 -1.30 -10.75 28.29
N ALA A 98 -1.67 -9.80 27.43
CA ALA A 98 -0.83 -8.64 27.07
C ALA A 98 -0.60 -7.73 28.29
N GLU A 99 -1.63 -7.44 29.08
CA GLU A 99 -1.53 -6.65 30.31
C GLU A 99 -0.60 -7.32 31.32
N ASP A 100 -0.73 -8.62 31.55
CA ASP A 100 0.14 -9.38 32.46
C ASP A 100 1.59 -9.38 31.97
N LEU A 101 1.85 -9.69 30.70
CA LEU A 101 3.19 -9.64 30.10
C LEU A 101 3.84 -8.27 30.30
N VAL A 102 3.13 -7.20 29.93
CA VAL A 102 3.65 -5.83 29.99
C VAL A 102 3.90 -5.39 31.42
N SER A 103 3.15 -5.90 32.40
CA SER A 103 3.40 -5.64 33.84
C SER A 103 4.74 -6.23 34.32
N GLN A 104 5.25 -7.28 33.66
CA GLN A 104 6.52 -7.93 33.97
C GLN A 104 7.72 -7.36 33.20
N MET A 105 7.46 -6.49 32.19
CA MET A 105 8.49 -5.90 31.34
C MET A 105 9.21 -4.72 32.01
N THR A 106 10.52 -4.60 31.74
CA THR A 106 11.27 -3.38 32.05
C THR A 106 10.89 -2.25 31.10
N LEU A 107 11.32 -1.02 31.41
CA LEU A 107 11.07 0.12 30.51
C LEU A 107 11.77 -0.07 29.15
N GLU A 108 12.97 -0.62 29.13
CA GLU A 108 13.73 -0.93 27.92
C GLU A 108 13.00 -1.96 27.05
N GLU A 109 12.45 -3.02 27.65
CA GLU A 109 11.66 -4.02 26.91
C GLU A 109 10.39 -3.42 26.32
N LYS A 110 9.66 -2.58 27.07
CA LYS A 110 8.47 -1.85 26.56
C LYS A 110 8.86 -0.91 25.42
N ALA A 111 9.94 -0.14 25.58
CA ALA A 111 10.44 0.79 24.57
C ALA A 111 10.90 0.07 23.29
N GLY A 112 11.58 -1.07 23.43
CA GLY A 112 12.03 -1.90 22.30
C GLY A 112 10.88 -2.41 21.44
N LEU A 113 9.70 -2.69 22.02
CA LEU A 113 8.50 -3.04 21.24
C LEU A 113 8.03 -1.92 20.30
N MET A 114 8.33 -0.66 20.65
CA MET A 114 7.95 0.51 19.88
C MET A 114 8.87 0.77 18.68
N LEU A 115 9.87 -0.06 18.45
CA LEU A 115 10.88 0.10 17.40
C LEU A 115 10.65 -0.89 16.27
N ILE A 116 10.84 -0.44 15.05
CA ILE A 116 10.83 -1.27 13.84
C ILE A 116 11.98 -0.87 12.94
N ASP A 117 12.76 -1.85 12.50
CA ASP A 117 13.77 -1.66 11.46
C ASP A 117 13.84 -2.87 10.53
N THR A 118 14.65 -2.78 9.49
CA THR A 118 14.90 -3.87 8.55
C THR A 118 15.81 -4.90 9.21
N LEU A 119 15.41 -6.17 9.15
CA LEU A 119 16.26 -7.30 9.52
C LEU A 119 16.12 -8.38 8.43
N ASN A 120 17.15 -8.47 7.58
CA ASN A 120 17.22 -9.38 6.45
C ASN A 120 18.03 -10.63 6.79
N ALA A 121 17.80 -11.69 6.01
CA ALA A 121 18.66 -12.85 5.99
C ALA A 121 19.97 -12.54 5.28
N SER A 122 21.06 -13.07 5.80
CA SER A 122 22.39 -13.02 5.22
C SER A 122 22.76 -14.33 4.52
N CYS A 123 23.93 -14.34 3.91
CA CYS A 123 24.57 -15.53 3.36
C CYS A 123 25.98 -15.71 3.94
N ASP A 124 26.28 -16.91 4.42
CA ASP A 124 27.64 -17.27 4.80
C ASP A 124 28.53 -17.32 3.55
N GLN A 125 29.53 -16.46 3.48
CA GLN A 125 30.38 -16.30 2.30
C GLN A 125 31.35 -17.48 2.08
N GLU A 126 31.68 -18.22 3.13
CA GLU A 126 32.57 -19.38 3.06
C GLU A 126 31.83 -20.62 2.59
N THR A 127 30.69 -20.91 3.22
CA THR A 127 29.88 -22.10 2.93
C THR A 127 28.88 -21.91 1.81
N ARG A 128 28.61 -20.64 1.44
CA ARG A 128 27.54 -20.23 0.50
C ARG A 128 26.14 -20.63 0.97
N GLN A 129 25.99 -20.84 2.27
CA GLN A 129 24.68 -21.09 2.89
C GLN A 129 23.88 -19.80 2.98
N ARG A 130 22.75 -19.74 2.29
CA ARG A 130 21.77 -18.66 2.37
C ARG A 130 20.85 -18.83 3.58
N GLY A 131 20.16 -17.77 3.99
CA GLY A 131 19.20 -17.82 5.08
C GLY A 131 19.85 -17.86 6.46
N THR A 132 21.08 -17.40 6.60
CA THR A 132 21.77 -17.25 7.90
C THR A 132 21.32 -15.98 8.62
N LEU A 133 21.43 -15.94 9.95
CA LEU A 133 21.20 -14.74 10.73
C LEU A 133 22.19 -13.64 10.35
N ASP A 134 21.68 -12.43 10.15
CA ASP A 134 22.52 -11.25 10.03
C ASP A 134 23.26 -11.00 11.37
N PRO A 135 24.53 -10.57 11.36
CA PRO A 135 25.28 -10.26 12.58
C PRO A 135 24.60 -9.24 13.50
N SER A 136 23.77 -8.33 12.95
CA SER A 136 23.02 -7.33 13.72
C SER A 136 21.83 -7.90 14.51
N ALA A 137 21.36 -9.10 14.18
CA ALA A 137 20.15 -9.69 14.77
C ALA A 137 20.22 -9.77 16.31
N GLY A 138 21.40 -10.14 16.84
CA GLY A 138 21.65 -10.16 18.29
C GLY A 138 21.49 -8.78 18.92
N GLY A 139 22.10 -7.75 18.33
CA GLY A 139 21.99 -6.37 18.79
C GLY A 139 20.54 -5.87 18.79
N TYR A 140 19.79 -6.10 17.73
CA TYR A 140 18.38 -5.69 17.65
C TYR A 140 17.51 -6.41 18.68
N ILE A 141 17.60 -7.74 18.78
CA ILE A 141 16.70 -8.55 19.62
C ILE A 141 17.09 -8.49 21.10
N GLN A 142 18.41 -8.54 21.43
CA GLN A 142 18.91 -8.65 22.81
C GLN A 142 19.24 -7.28 23.41
N ASP A 143 19.90 -6.37 22.66
CA ASP A 143 20.34 -5.09 23.21
C ASP A 143 19.25 -4.01 23.05
N GLN A 144 18.61 -3.92 21.85
CA GLN A 144 17.54 -2.96 21.57
C GLN A 144 16.13 -3.48 21.92
N GLN A 145 15.98 -4.72 22.37
CA GLN A 145 14.74 -5.36 22.78
C GLN A 145 13.63 -5.36 21.71
N MET A 146 14.01 -5.25 20.43
CA MET A 146 13.07 -5.17 19.30
C MET A 146 12.39 -6.50 19.02
N ARG A 147 11.11 -6.44 18.62
CA ARG A 147 10.27 -7.61 18.27
C ARG A 147 9.47 -7.42 16.98
N ARG A 148 9.78 -6.38 16.21
CA ARG A 148 9.16 -6.11 14.92
C ARG A 148 10.21 -5.76 13.90
N PHE A 149 10.13 -6.44 12.74
CA PHE A 149 11.11 -6.22 11.66
C PHE A 149 10.42 -6.19 10.31
N ILE A 150 11.06 -5.48 9.37
CA ILE A 150 10.71 -5.47 7.95
C ILE A 150 11.64 -6.47 7.26
N PHE A 151 11.05 -7.43 6.54
CA PHE A 151 11.76 -8.41 5.72
C PHE A 151 11.77 -7.98 4.26
N ARG A 152 12.96 -7.87 3.66
CA ARG A 152 13.15 -7.35 2.31
C ARG A 152 13.87 -8.29 1.34
N ASN A 153 14.40 -9.44 1.82
CA ASN A 153 14.98 -10.41 0.89
C ASN A 153 13.97 -10.82 -0.18
N THR A 154 14.40 -10.87 -1.44
CA THR A 154 13.63 -11.49 -2.50
C THR A 154 13.51 -13.00 -2.23
N ILE A 155 12.31 -13.53 -2.36
CA ILE A 155 12.06 -14.98 -2.33
C ILE A 155 11.82 -15.42 -3.77
N THR A 156 12.68 -16.35 -4.28
CA THR A 156 12.67 -16.74 -5.68
C THR A 156 12.90 -18.25 -5.86
N SER A 157 13.00 -18.73 -7.09
CA SER A 157 13.30 -20.13 -7.39
C SER A 157 14.74 -20.51 -7.02
N ALA A 158 15.00 -21.79 -6.85
CA ALA A 158 16.34 -22.28 -6.50
C ALA A 158 17.41 -21.92 -7.54
N ASP A 159 17.02 -21.84 -8.83
CA ASP A 159 17.93 -21.53 -9.93
C ASP A 159 18.27 -20.02 -10.00
N GLU A 160 17.42 -19.17 -9.41
CA GLU A 160 17.60 -17.72 -9.40
C GLU A 160 18.13 -17.19 -8.05
N ALA A 161 18.08 -18.01 -7.01
CA ALA A 161 18.50 -17.59 -5.68
C ALA A 161 20.01 -17.36 -5.60
N VAL A 162 20.41 -16.20 -5.11
CA VAL A 162 21.81 -15.75 -5.02
C VAL A 162 22.25 -15.53 -3.59
N CYS A 163 23.52 -15.81 -3.33
CA CYS A 163 24.22 -15.42 -2.11
C CYS A 163 24.92 -14.08 -2.37
N GLY A 164 24.30 -13.00 -1.95
CA GLY A 164 24.85 -11.66 -2.04
C GLY A 164 26.00 -11.43 -1.05
N GLU A 165 26.78 -10.38 -1.25
CA GLU A 165 27.74 -9.93 -0.25
C GLU A 165 26.98 -9.41 0.98
N ALA A 166 27.60 -9.52 2.16
CA ALA A 166 27.00 -9.05 3.42
C ALA A 166 26.63 -7.56 3.33
N ASP A 167 25.39 -7.25 3.56
CA ASP A 167 24.87 -5.90 3.55
C ASP A 167 24.25 -5.58 4.91
N GLY A 168 24.75 -4.60 5.59
CA GLY A 168 24.03 -3.95 6.68
C GLY A 168 23.11 -2.85 6.13
N GLY A 169 22.28 -3.12 5.09
CA GLY A 169 21.53 -2.09 4.41
C GLY A 169 20.05 -2.36 4.26
N PHE A 170 19.34 -1.34 3.82
CA PHE A 170 17.91 -1.35 3.51
C PHE A 170 17.54 -2.39 2.43
N GLN A 171 18.43 -2.61 1.44
CA GLN A 171 18.24 -3.60 0.39
C GLN A 171 19.01 -4.88 0.68
N ALA A 172 18.31 -6.02 0.64
CA ALA A 172 18.94 -7.33 0.74
C ALA A 172 19.56 -7.73 -0.61
N LYS A 173 20.86 -8.04 -0.62
CA LYS A 173 21.55 -8.59 -1.81
C LYS A 173 21.45 -10.12 -1.91
N THR A 174 21.09 -10.78 -0.81
CA THR A 174 20.83 -12.22 -0.78
C THR A 174 19.37 -12.48 -1.12
N SER A 175 19.09 -13.34 -2.08
CA SER A 175 17.75 -13.89 -2.33
C SER A 175 17.66 -15.33 -1.81
N LEU A 176 16.46 -15.77 -1.46
CA LEU A 176 16.16 -17.01 -0.76
C LEU A 176 15.16 -17.86 -1.53
N THR A 177 15.20 -19.17 -1.35
CA THR A 177 14.07 -20.02 -1.66
C THR A 177 13.01 -19.96 -0.55
N PRO A 178 11.76 -20.40 -0.78
CA PRO A 178 10.70 -20.37 0.26
C PRO A 178 11.08 -21.15 1.53
N ASP A 179 11.75 -22.28 1.42
CA ASP A 179 12.22 -23.09 2.56
C ASP A 179 13.37 -22.41 3.31
N GLU A 180 14.31 -21.79 2.61
CA GLU A 180 15.38 -20.99 3.22
C GLU A 180 14.81 -19.78 4.00
N ALA A 181 13.80 -19.10 3.43
CA ALA A 181 13.11 -18.01 4.10
C ALA A 181 12.39 -18.48 5.37
N ALA A 182 11.67 -19.59 5.31
CA ALA A 182 11.03 -20.20 6.47
C ALA A 182 12.03 -20.63 7.54
N GLY A 183 13.16 -21.20 7.12
CA GLY A 183 14.29 -21.57 8.01
C GLY A 183 14.87 -20.34 8.73
N TYR A 184 15.09 -19.26 7.98
CA TYR A 184 15.57 -17.99 8.54
C TYR A 184 14.59 -17.41 9.57
N MET A 185 13.29 -17.35 9.25
CA MET A 185 12.26 -16.87 10.18
C MET A 185 12.27 -17.67 11.47
N ASN A 186 12.41 -19.00 11.39
CA ASN A 186 12.53 -19.86 12.55
C ASN A 186 13.77 -19.53 13.41
N SER A 187 14.92 -19.28 12.79
CA SER A 187 16.16 -18.93 13.52
C SER A 187 16.03 -17.62 14.30
N VAL A 188 15.34 -16.63 13.74
CA VAL A 188 15.03 -15.37 14.43
C VAL A 188 14.05 -15.59 15.58
N GLN A 189 13.05 -16.46 15.41
CA GLN A 189 12.12 -16.80 16.48
C GLN A 189 12.81 -17.53 17.63
N GLU A 190 13.76 -18.42 17.34
CA GLU A 190 14.58 -19.10 18.37
C GLU A 190 15.41 -18.10 19.18
N LEU A 191 16.04 -17.13 18.51
CA LEU A 191 16.80 -16.08 19.18
C LEU A 191 15.90 -15.22 20.10
N ALA A 192 14.69 -14.89 19.65
CA ALA A 192 13.72 -14.14 20.44
C ALA A 192 13.14 -14.95 21.61
N GLU A 193 12.81 -16.23 21.40
CA GLU A 193 12.31 -17.14 22.44
C GLU A 193 13.35 -17.31 23.55
N ALA A 194 14.64 -17.31 23.24
CA ALA A 194 15.72 -17.44 24.21
C ALA A 194 15.86 -16.22 25.18
N THR A 195 15.20 -15.10 24.90
CA THR A 195 15.22 -13.90 25.76
C THR A 195 14.43 -14.09 27.06
N ARG A 196 14.54 -13.12 28.00
CA ARG A 196 14.00 -13.23 29.36
C ARG A 196 12.51 -13.60 29.40
N LEU A 197 11.66 -12.96 28.58
CA LEU A 197 10.21 -13.19 28.55
C LEU A 197 9.73 -14.00 27.34
N GLY A 198 10.65 -14.47 26.48
CA GLY A 198 10.33 -15.30 25.34
C GLY A 198 9.35 -14.66 24.34
N ILE A 199 9.36 -13.32 24.21
CA ILE A 199 8.46 -12.58 23.34
C ILE A 199 8.83 -12.87 21.88
N PRO A 200 7.90 -13.41 21.05
CA PRO A 200 8.17 -13.74 19.67
C PRO A 200 8.36 -12.50 18.78
N VAL A 201 8.84 -12.69 17.56
CA VAL A 201 8.97 -11.63 16.54
C VAL A 201 7.76 -11.61 15.62
N LEU A 202 7.29 -10.42 15.28
CA LEU A 202 6.35 -10.18 14.19
C LEU A 202 7.09 -9.60 12.98
N TYR A 203 7.30 -10.44 11.94
CA TYR A 203 7.84 -10.00 10.68
C TYR A 203 6.75 -9.40 9.79
N LYS A 204 7.10 -8.27 9.15
CA LYS A 204 6.28 -7.57 8.15
C LYS A 204 7.01 -7.47 6.82
N SER A 205 6.27 -7.28 5.75
CA SER A 205 6.79 -6.94 4.42
C SER A 205 5.78 -6.07 3.67
N ASN A 206 6.24 -5.42 2.58
CA ASN A 206 5.35 -4.85 1.58
C ASN A 206 4.76 -5.96 0.70
N ALA A 207 3.80 -5.62 -0.16
CA ALA A 207 3.14 -6.57 -1.05
C ALA A 207 4.16 -7.32 -1.94
N ARG A 208 3.98 -8.65 -2.11
CA ARG A 208 4.94 -9.54 -2.81
C ARG A 208 4.34 -10.34 -3.94
N ASN A 209 3.02 -10.31 -4.11
CA ASN A 209 2.33 -11.19 -5.06
C ASN A 209 1.93 -10.48 -6.36
N HIS A 210 2.49 -9.30 -6.65
CA HIS A 210 2.10 -8.52 -7.82
C HIS A 210 3.15 -8.54 -8.92
N ILE A 211 2.70 -8.58 -10.18
CA ILE A 211 3.56 -8.31 -11.34
C ILE A 211 3.76 -6.80 -11.43
N ASP A 212 4.98 -6.36 -11.20
CA ASP A 212 5.40 -4.98 -11.43
C ASP A 212 6.70 -4.96 -12.23
N PRO A 213 6.67 -4.55 -13.51
CA PRO A 213 7.84 -4.47 -14.36
C PRO A 213 8.92 -3.52 -13.84
N ASN A 214 8.55 -2.61 -12.94
CA ASN A 214 9.44 -1.60 -12.38
C ASN A 214 9.36 -1.58 -10.84
N ALA A 215 9.36 -2.76 -10.23
CA ALA A 215 9.39 -2.88 -8.77
C ALA A 215 10.67 -2.26 -8.20
N ARG A 216 10.51 -1.46 -7.14
CA ARG A 216 11.62 -0.85 -6.42
C ARG A 216 11.65 -1.40 -5.00
N ALA A 217 12.86 -1.71 -4.54
CA ALA A 217 13.06 -2.26 -3.20
C ALA A 217 12.42 -1.35 -2.13
N GLY A 218 11.63 -2.00 -1.28
CA GLY A 218 11.06 -1.37 -0.11
C GLY A 218 9.73 -0.65 -0.30
N ILE A 219 9.30 -0.39 -1.52
CA ILE A 219 7.98 0.19 -1.81
C ILE A 219 7.07 -0.90 -2.38
N ASN A 220 7.59 -1.61 -3.38
CA ASN A 220 6.87 -2.66 -4.06
C ASN A 220 7.87 -3.70 -4.55
N GLU A 221 7.57 -4.98 -4.34
CA GLU A 221 8.42 -6.08 -4.75
C GLU A 221 7.71 -6.93 -5.78
N SER A 222 8.44 -7.38 -6.80
CA SER A 222 7.90 -8.33 -7.78
C SER A 222 7.65 -9.69 -7.13
N ALA A 223 6.76 -10.48 -7.73
CA ALA A 223 6.27 -11.73 -7.15
C ALA A 223 7.37 -12.74 -6.82
N GLY A 224 8.45 -12.83 -7.63
CA GLY A 224 9.50 -13.85 -7.43
C GLY A 224 8.92 -15.26 -7.46
N ALA A 225 9.10 -16.04 -6.36
CA ALA A 225 8.50 -17.36 -6.22
C ALA A 225 7.02 -17.36 -5.83
N PHE A 226 6.52 -16.25 -5.26
CA PHE A 226 5.12 -16.11 -4.92
C PHE A 226 4.23 -16.14 -6.16
N THR A 227 2.97 -16.51 -5.97
CA THR A 227 1.99 -16.47 -7.06
C THR A 227 1.85 -15.05 -7.59
N ALA A 228 1.99 -14.90 -8.90
CA ALA A 228 1.94 -13.63 -9.59
C ALA A 228 0.48 -13.22 -9.88
N PHE A 229 0.05 -12.11 -9.32
CA PHE A 229 -1.22 -11.44 -9.56
C PHE A 229 -1.01 -10.10 -10.27
N PRO A 230 -2.04 -9.52 -10.91
CA PRO A 230 -1.94 -8.14 -11.37
C PRO A 230 -1.73 -7.20 -10.17
N LYS A 231 -1.31 -5.97 -10.45
CA LYS A 231 -1.26 -4.90 -9.45
C LYS A 231 -2.65 -4.63 -8.88
N GLU A 232 -2.70 -3.89 -7.80
CA GLU A 232 -3.91 -3.51 -7.07
C GLU A 232 -5.00 -2.98 -8.01
N ALA A 233 -4.66 -2.06 -8.91
CA ALA A 233 -5.59 -1.54 -9.93
C ALA A 233 -6.16 -2.64 -10.85
N GLY A 234 -5.36 -3.67 -11.16
CA GLY A 234 -5.81 -4.83 -11.96
C GLY A 234 -6.77 -5.74 -11.19
N ILE A 235 -6.58 -5.89 -9.88
CA ILE A 235 -7.53 -6.62 -9.02
C ILE A 235 -8.88 -5.90 -9.02
N ALA A 236 -8.87 -4.57 -8.85
CA ALA A 236 -10.10 -3.75 -8.93
C ALA A 236 -10.74 -3.82 -10.32
N ALA A 237 -9.95 -3.76 -11.41
CA ALA A 237 -10.45 -3.91 -12.77
C ALA A 237 -11.14 -5.26 -13.00
N ALA A 238 -10.57 -6.34 -12.47
CA ALA A 238 -11.17 -7.68 -12.53
C ALA A 238 -12.47 -7.75 -11.71
N ALA A 239 -12.49 -7.18 -10.50
CA ALA A 239 -13.67 -7.15 -9.64
C ALA A 239 -14.83 -6.39 -10.30
N LEU A 240 -14.56 -5.21 -10.90
CA LEU A 240 -15.54 -4.45 -11.67
C LEU A 240 -16.05 -5.25 -12.87
N GLY A 241 -15.15 -5.90 -13.62
CA GLY A 241 -15.50 -6.72 -14.77
C GLY A 241 -16.40 -7.90 -14.43
N GLN A 242 -16.10 -8.61 -13.33
CA GLN A 242 -16.94 -9.73 -12.89
C GLN A 242 -18.32 -9.25 -12.41
N GLN A 243 -18.40 -8.11 -11.75
CA GLN A 243 -19.71 -7.51 -11.41
C GLN A 243 -20.51 -7.20 -12.68
N ALA A 244 -19.92 -6.53 -13.67
CA ALA A 244 -20.59 -6.19 -14.93
C ALA A 244 -21.12 -7.43 -15.66
N LEU A 245 -20.33 -8.51 -15.71
CA LEU A 245 -20.76 -9.78 -16.32
C LEU A 245 -21.92 -10.43 -15.58
N ARG A 246 -21.94 -10.34 -14.25
CA ARG A 246 -22.98 -10.93 -13.42
C ARG A 246 -24.29 -10.16 -13.45
N THR A 247 -24.22 -8.84 -13.44
CA THR A 247 -25.40 -7.97 -13.34
C THR A 247 -25.91 -7.50 -14.70
N GLY A 248 -25.04 -7.37 -15.71
CA GLY A 248 -25.34 -6.75 -17.00
C GLY A 248 -25.47 -5.23 -16.93
N GLU A 249 -25.08 -4.62 -15.81
CA GLU A 249 -25.14 -3.18 -15.55
C GLU A 249 -23.72 -2.60 -15.44
N ASP A 250 -23.60 -1.28 -15.50
CA ASP A 250 -22.33 -0.59 -15.27
C ASP A 250 -21.84 -0.87 -13.85
N PRO A 251 -20.59 -1.31 -13.70
CA PRO A 251 -20.08 -1.73 -12.39
C PRO A 251 -19.76 -0.53 -11.49
N THR A 252 -20.06 -0.66 -10.20
CA THR A 252 -19.81 0.40 -9.21
C THR A 252 -19.14 -0.11 -7.93
N THR A 253 -19.44 -1.35 -7.52
CA THR A 253 -19.03 -1.90 -6.21
C THR A 253 -18.08 -3.08 -6.29
N GLY A 254 -17.86 -3.63 -7.48
CA GLY A 254 -17.02 -4.79 -7.72
C GLY A 254 -17.61 -6.13 -7.23
N ASP A 255 -17.10 -7.24 -7.74
CA ASP A 255 -17.35 -8.58 -7.22
C ASP A 255 -16.20 -8.97 -6.29
N MET A 256 -16.45 -8.95 -5.00
CA MET A 256 -15.41 -9.14 -3.97
C MET A 256 -14.85 -10.57 -3.93
N SER A 257 -15.51 -11.56 -4.55
CA SER A 257 -14.92 -12.90 -4.65
C SER A 257 -13.55 -12.90 -5.35
N VAL A 258 -13.32 -11.94 -6.25
CA VAL A 258 -12.01 -11.74 -6.91
C VAL A 258 -10.93 -11.31 -5.90
N VAL A 259 -11.30 -10.42 -5.00
CA VAL A 259 -10.40 -9.92 -3.93
C VAL A 259 -10.13 -11.02 -2.91
N GLU A 260 -11.17 -11.80 -2.56
CA GLU A 260 -11.08 -12.93 -1.63
C GLU A 260 -10.16 -14.04 -2.18
N ASP A 261 -10.31 -14.42 -3.46
CA ASP A 261 -9.43 -15.40 -4.12
C ASP A 261 -7.96 -14.97 -4.09
N PHE A 262 -7.69 -13.69 -4.39
CA PHE A 262 -6.36 -13.11 -4.29
C PHE A 262 -5.81 -13.17 -2.86
N ALA A 263 -6.59 -12.65 -1.89
CA ALA A 263 -6.18 -12.53 -0.50
C ALA A 263 -5.94 -13.91 0.14
N GLN A 264 -6.76 -14.92 -0.19
CA GLN A 264 -6.59 -16.27 0.31
C GLN A 264 -5.24 -16.85 -0.14
N VAL A 265 -4.94 -16.81 -1.44
CA VAL A 265 -3.67 -17.34 -1.98
C VAL A 265 -2.48 -16.62 -1.37
N MET A 266 -2.50 -15.29 -1.38
CA MET A 266 -1.45 -14.48 -0.75
C MET A 266 -1.25 -14.85 0.71
N GLY A 267 -2.34 -14.92 1.48
CA GLY A 267 -2.30 -15.22 2.90
C GLY A 267 -1.72 -16.61 3.21
N GLU A 268 -2.10 -17.64 2.45
CA GLU A 268 -1.56 -18.99 2.59
C GLU A 268 -0.04 -19.04 2.32
N GLU A 269 0.42 -18.37 1.27
CA GLU A 269 1.83 -18.29 0.91
C GLU A 269 2.65 -17.54 1.97
N TRP A 270 2.18 -16.38 2.43
CA TRP A 270 2.87 -15.57 3.43
C TRP A 270 2.97 -16.29 4.78
N LYS A 271 1.84 -16.86 5.23
CA LYS A 271 1.81 -17.64 6.48
C LYS A 271 2.78 -18.82 6.45
N SER A 272 2.92 -19.48 5.30
CA SER A 272 3.80 -20.64 5.15
C SER A 272 5.29 -20.33 5.32
N VAL A 273 5.72 -19.13 4.95
CA VAL A 273 7.12 -18.67 5.12
C VAL A 273 7.36 -17.94 6.45
N GLY A 274 6.31 -17.71 7.27
CA GLY A 274 6.43 -17.02 8.55
C GLY A 274 6.21 -15.51 8.50
N LEU A 275 5.80 -14.95 7.39
CA LEU A 275 5.37 -13.55 7.28
C LEU A 275 3.96 -13.41 7.84
N ARG A 276 3.83 -12.83 9.04
CA ARG A 276 2.56 -12.71 9.77
C ARG A 276 2.07 -11.27 9.90
N GLY A 277 2.78 -10.31 9.33
CA GLY A 277 2.40 -8.90 9.25
C GLY A 277 2.63 -8.31 7.87
N MET A 278 1.88 -7.26 7.52
CA MET A 278 2.00 -6.57 6.25
C MET A 278 2.01 -5.06 6.43
N TYR A 279 2.82 -4.35 5.64
CA TYR A 279 2.71 -2.92 5.37
C TYR A 279 1.81 -2.72 4.14
N GLY A 280 0.53 -2.77 4.35
CA GLY A 280 -0.47 -2.71 3.28
C GLY A 280 -1.84 -3.21 3.77
N TYR A 281 -2.83 -3.10 2.90
CA TYR A 281 -2.73 -2.48 1.57
C TYR A 281 -2.90 -0.97 1.65
N MET A 282 -2.66 -0.26 0.51
CA MET A 282 -2.97 1.16 0.44
C MET A 282 -4.48 1.34 0.26
N ALA A 283 -5.09 2.02 1.22
CA ALA A 283 -6.47 2.49 1.17
C ALA A 283 -6.54 3.94 0.65
N ASP A 284 -5.53 4.33 -0.13
CA ASP A 284 -5.41 5.63 -0.77
C ASP A 284 -6.14 5.61 -2.11
N LEU A 285 -6.91 6.65 -2.43
CA LEU A 285 -7.64 6.74 -3.71
C LEU A 285 -6.72 7.26 -4.82
N SER A 286 -6.90 6.74 -6.04
CA SER A 286 -6.15 7.15 -7.26
C SER A 286 -6.66 8.50 -7.83
N THR A 287 -6.89 9.51 -7.01
CA THR A 287 -7.53 10.76 -7.44
C THR A 287 -6.55 11.77 -8.04
N GLU A 288 -5.26 11.70 -7.66
CA GLU A 288 -4.21 12.55 -8.22
C GLU A 288 -3.39 11.76 -9.25
N PRO A 289 -3.62 11.95 -10.55
CA PRO A 289 -2.99 11.15 -11.61
C PRO A 289 -1.48 11.32 -11.71
N ARG A 290 -0.94 12.46 -11.26
CA ARG A 290 0.50 12.78 -11.28
C ARG A 290 1.26 12.07 -10.17
N TRP A 291 0.57 11.60 -9.12
CA TRP A 291 1.21 10.89 -8.02
C TRP A 291 1.79 9.55 -8.48
N TYR A 292 3.08 9.38 -8.30
CA TYR A 292 3.81 8.19 -8.76
C TYR A 292 3.25 6.88 -8.19
N ARG A 293 2.73 6.88 -6.95
CA ARG A 293 2.26 5.68 -6.27
C ARG A 293 0.84 5.25 -6.62
N VAL A 294 0.21 5.86 -7.61
CA VAL A 294 -1.11 5.39 -8.11
C VAL A 294 -1.09 3.88 -8.44
N HIS A 295 0.03 3.33 -8.89
CA HIS A 295 0.15 1.89 -9.20
C HIS A 295 0.01 0.96 -7.99
N GLU A 296 0.13 1.47 -6.77
CA GLU A 296 -0.07 0.73 -5.51
C GLU A 296 -1.49 0.90 -4.94
N THR A 297 -2.35 1.66 -5.61
CA THR A 297 -3.75 1.91 -5.21
C THR A 297 -4.71 1.06 -6.04
N PHE A 298 -5.90 0.78 -5.49
CA PHE A 298 -6.89 -0.04 -6.19
C PHE A 298 -7.72 0.77 -7.18
N THR A 299 -8.22 1.95 -6.78
CA THR A 299 -9.22 2.69 -7.55
C THR A 299 -9.30 4.17 -7.13
N GLU A 300 -9.93 4.98 -7.98
CA GLU A 300 -10.34 6.34 -7.63
C GLU A 300 -11.69 6.43 -6.90
N ASP A 301 -12.46 5.32 -6.86
CA ASP A 301 -13.80 5.30 -6.28
C ASP A 301 -13.78 4.85 -4.82
N ALA A 302 -14.22 5.73 -3.93
CA ALA A 302 -14.18 5.51 -2.48
C ALA A 302 -15.07 4.35 -2.01
N ALA A 303 -16.17 4.07 -2.69
CA ALA A 303 -17.08 3.00 -2.30
C ALA A 303 -16.54 1.62 -2.72
N LEU A 304 -15.96 1.53 -3.92
CA LEU A 304 -15.28 0.32 -4.36
C LEU A 304 -14.08 0.00 -3.46
N ASP A 305 -13.26 1.01 -3.14
CA ASP A 305 -12.08 0.81 -2.28
C ASP A 305 -12.48 0.40 -0.86
N ALA A 306 -13.53 0.99 -0.31
CA ALA A 306 -14.09 0.57 0.99
C ALA A 306 -14.49 -0.91 1.01
N ASN A 307 -15.14 -1.41 -0.05
CA ASN A 307 -15.48 -2.82 -0.19
C ASN A 307 -14.24 -3.71 -0.29
N ILE A 308 -13.24 -3.28 -1.06
CA ILE A 308 -11.96 -3.99 -1.20
C ILE A 308 -11.24 -4.07 0.15
N MET A 309 -11.13 -2.97 0.90
CA MET A 309 -10.48 -2.95 2.20
C MET A 309 -11.19 -3.86 3.21
N SER A 310 -12.52 -3.83 3.26
CA SER A 310 -13.30 -4.75 4.10
C SER A 310 -13.06 -6.21 3.73
N SER A 311 -13.04 -6.54 2.44
CA SER A 311 -12.81 -7.90 1.95
C SER A 311 -11.40 -8.40 2.27
N LEU A 312 -10.37 -7.56 2.09
CA LEU A 312 -8.99 -7.88 2.46
C LEU A 312 -8.85 -8.16 3.96
N VAL A 313 -9.41 -7.30 4.82
CA VAL A 313 -9.38 -7.51 6.27
C VAL A 313 -10.11 -8.80 6.64
N GLY A 314 -11.33 -8.99 6.15
CA GLY A 314 -12.13 -10.19 6.43
C GLY A 314 -11.46 -11.50 6.02
N THR A 315 -10.80 -11.52 4.86
CA THR A 315 -10.14 -12.72 4.33
C THR A 315 -8.80 -12.99 5.03
N LEU A 316 -7.96 -11.97 5.23
CA LEU A 316 -6.61 -12.14 5.78
C LEU A 316 -6.58 -12.23 7.30
N GLN A 317 -7.46 -11.52 7.99
CA GLN A 317 -7.52 -11.48 9.45
C GLN A 317 -8.69 -12.29 10.03
N GLY A 318 -9.81 -12.42 9.32
CA GLY A 318 -11.01 -13.13 9.77
C GLY A 318 -12.11 -12.20 10.28
N PRO A 319 -13.15 -12.71 10.94
CA PRO A 319 -14.26 -11.92 11.43
C PRO A 319 -13.83 -11.01 12.60
N VAL A 320 -14.41 -9.82 12.65
CA VAL A 320 -14.22 -8.87 13.76
C VAL A 320 -14.87 -9.41 15.04
N ASP A 321 -14.21 -9.25 16.17
CA ASP A 321 -14.72 -9.60 17.48
C ASP A 321 -15.32 -8.41 18.26
N ASP A 322 -15.83 -8.67 19.48
CA ASP A 322 -16.43 -7.64 20.33
C ASP A 322 -15.44 -6.53 20.77
N ALA A 323 -14.14 -6.77 20.65
CA ALA A 323 -13.11 -5.76 20.94
C ALA A 323 -12.75 -4.89 19.73
N GLY A 324 -13.40 -5.11 18.57
CA GLY A 324 -13.22 -4.32 17.35
C GLY A 324 -11.94 -4.66 16.58
N VAL A 325 -11.33 -5.82 16.78
CA VAL A 325 -10.14 -6.28 16.04
C VAL A 325 -10.36 -7.70 15.52
N SER A 326 -10.02 -7.91 14.26
CA SER A 326 -10.23 -9.16 13.54
C SER A 326 -8.92 -9.94 13.45
N LEU A 327 -8.54 -10.65 14.52
CA LEU A 327 -7.36 -11.53 14.54
C LEU A 327 -7.61 -12.79 15.37
N SER A 328 -7.11 -13.92 14.86
CA SER A 328 -7.13 -15.21 15.54
C SER A 328 -5.89 -16.03 15.15
N PRO A 329 -5.61 -17.18 15.78
CA PRO A 329 -4.54 -18.06 15.34
C PRO A 329 -4.71 -18.60 13.90
N ASP A 330 -5.94 -18.60 13.38
CA ASP A 330 -6.25 -19.02 12.01
C ASP A 330 -5.97 -17.90 10.98
N SER A 331 -5.93 -16.63 11.41
CA SER A 331 -5.60 -15.51 10.55
C SER A 331 -4.30 -15.76 9.78
N ALA A 332 -4.24 -15.30 8.54
CA ALA A 332 -3.04 -15.41 7.73
C ALA A 332 -2.03 -14.30 8.10
N VAL A 333 -2.43 -13.05 7.93
CA VAL A 333 -1.55 -11.87 8.04
C VAL A 333 -2.28 -10.74 8.77
N ALA A 334 -1.62 -10.10 9.72
CA ALA A 334 -2.07 -8.87 10.35
C ALA A 334 -1.76 -7.66 9.44
N LEU A 335 -2.79 -6.95 9.01
CA LEU A 335 -2.67 -5.83 8.09
C LEU A 335 -2.31 -4.52 8.79
N THR A 336 -1.56 -3.68 8.10
CA THR A 336 -1.33 -2.28 8.47
C THR A 336 -1.82 -1.42 7.32
N MET A 337 -3.11 -1.03 7.34
CA MET A 337 -3.69 -0.20 6.29
C MET A 337 -3.04 1.18 6.24
N LYS A 338 -2.78 1.70 5.05
CA LYS A 338 -2.03 2.93 4.82
C LYS A 338 -2.58 3.69 3.61
N HIS A 339 -2.33 5.00 3.52
CA HIS A 339 -1.70 5.88 4.51
C HIS A 339 -2.74 6.83 5.09
N PHE A 340 -3.12 6.62 6.32
CA PHE A 340 -4.18 7.40 6.97
C PHE A 340 -3.85 8.89 7.06
N PRO A 341 -4.79 9.79 6.77
CA PRO A 341 -6.19 9.62 6.43
C PRO A 341 -6.52 9.55 4.92
N GLY A 342 -5.60 9.11 4.08
CA GLY A 342 -5.67 9.00 2.64
C GLY A 342 -4.57 9.80 1.96
N GLY A 343 -3.56 9.13 1.38
CA GLY A 343 -2.38 9.74 0.75
C GLY A 343 -2.60 10.20 -0.69
N GLY A 344 -3.75 9.86 -1.31
CA GLY A 344 -4.04 10.19 -2.71
C GLY A 344 -3.89 11.67 -3.10
N PRO A 345 -4.44 12.64 -2.32
CA PRO A 345 -4.45 14.05 -2.68
C PRO A 345 -3.11 14.75 -2.45
N GLN A 346 -2.08 14.39 -3.21
CA GLN A 346 -0.79 15.05 -3.19
C GLN A 346 -0.84 16.39 -3.93
N GLU A 347 -0.23 17.42 -3.37
CA GLU A 347 -0.11 18.71 -4.07
C GLU A 347 0.71 18.53 -5.36
N MET A 348 0.10 18.76 -6.51
CA MET A 348 0.68 18.56 -7.85
C MET A 348 1.21 17.12 -8.10
N GLY A 349 0.74 16.12 -7.36
CA GLY A 349 1.23 14.75 -7.46
C GLY A 349 2.62 14.50 -6.90
N LEU A 350 3.21 15.47 -6.21
CA LEU A 350 4.56 15.37 -5.65
C LEU A 350 4.57 14.46 -4.44
N ASP A 351 5.50 13.50 -4.40
CA ASP A 351 5.51 12.44 -3.39
C ASP A 351 6.12 12.90 -2.06
N ALA A 352 5.48 12.55 -0.96
CA ALA A 352 5.88 12.94 0.39
C ALA A 352 7.13 12.23 0.94
N HIS A 353 7.75 11.31 0.20
CA HIS A 353 9.10 10.84 0.52
C HIS A 353 10.15 11.94 0.33
N TYR A 354 9.83 12.97 -0.44
CA TYR A 354 10.70 14.11 -0.73
C TYR A 354 10.18 15.39 -0.07
N SER A 355 11.08 16.28 0.27
CA SER A 355 10.74 17.55 0.93
C SER A 355 9.84 18.45 0.07
N PHE A 356 9.95 18.37 -1.25
CA PHE A 356 9.09 19.11 -2.17
C PHE A 356 7.64 18.59 -2.23
N GLY A 357 7.42 17.33 -1.84
CA GLY A 357 6.10 16.68 -1.84
C GLY A 357 5.45 16.56 -0.47
N LYS A 358 5.96 17.26 0.55
CA LYS A 358 5.48 17.17 1.93
C LYS A 358 4.07 17.69 2.18
N THR A 359 3.49 18.41 1.23
CA THR A 359 2.16 19.03 1.39
C THR A 359 1.05 18.17 0.81
N GLN A 360 -0.04 18.06 1.55
CA GLN A 360 -1.25 17.35 1.16
C GLN A 360 -2.44 18.30 1.18
N VAL A 361 -3.25 18.31 0.11
CA VAL A 361 -4.26 19.33 -0.14
C VAL A 361 -5.59 18.73 -0.55
N TYR A 362 -6.68 19.39 -0.17
CA TYR A 362 -8.05 18.95 -0.47
C TYR A 362 -8.85 20.09 -1.12
N PRO A 363 -8.45 20.56 -2.32
CA PRO A 363 -9.07 21.72 -2.97
C PRO A 363 -10.52 21.50 -3.37
N GLY A 364 -10.93 20.25 -3.63
CA GLY A 364 -12.30 19.85 -3.91
C GLY A 364 -13.17 19.62 -2.66
N GLY A 365 -12.58 19.69 -1.47
CA GLY A 365 -13.30 19.46 -0.20
C GLY A 365 -13.67 18.01 0.07
N ALA A 366 -13.02 17.04 -0.59
CA ALA A 366 -13.39 15.62 -0.54
C ALA A 366 -12.66 14.80 0.55
N PHE A 367 -12.12 15.44 1.58
CA PHE A 367 -11.43 14.73 2.68
C PHE A 367 -12.25 13.57 3.24
N GLY A 368 -13.56 13.73 3.41
CA GLY A 368 -14.45 12.68 3.89
C GLY A 368 -14.53 11.46 2.95
N GLU A 369 -14.37 11.64 1.64
CA GLU A 369 -14.33 10.52 0.69
C GLU A 369 -13.08 9.68 0.89
N HIS A 370 -11.94 10.32 1.15
CA HIS A 370 -10.66 9.63 1.42
C HIS A 370 -10.65 8.88 2.75
N LEU A 371 -11.53 9.22 3.70
CA LEU A 371 -11.68 8.47 4.95
C LEU A 371 -12.46 7.16 4.78
N LYS A 372 -13.38 7.06 3.83
CA LYS A 372 -14.29 5.90 3.68
C LYS A 372 -13.59 4.54 3.62
N PRO A 373 -12.49 4.35 2.86
CA PRO A 373 -11.79 3.07 2.84
C PRO A 373 -11.20 2.71 4.22
N PHE A 374 -10.72 3.70 4.97
CA PHE A 374 -10.22 3.48 6.34
C PHE A 374 -11.34 3.19 7.32
N GLU A 375 -12.48 3.89 7.23
CA GLU A 375 -13.68 3.60 8.04
C GLU A 375 -14.11 2.14 7.83
N ALA A 376 -14.18 1.70 6.57
CA ALA A 376 -14.52 0.32 6.22
C ALA A 376 -13.50 -0.71 6.75
N ALA A 377 -12.20 -0.40 6.70
CA ALA A 377 -11.16 -1.25 7.28
C ALA A 377 -11.25 -1.32 8.81
N ILE A 378 -11.57 -0.21 9.47
CA ILE A 378 -11.77 -0.14 10.93
C ILE A 378 -12.98 -0.97 11.33
N ASP A 379 -14.12 -0.80 10.65
CA ASP A 379 -15.35 -1.57 10.88
C ASP A 379 -15.15 -3.08 10.67
N ALA A 380 -14.27 -3.45 9.73
CA ALA A 380 -13.86 -4.84 9.50
C ALA A 380 -12.81 -5.35 10.53
N GLY A 381 -12.30 -4.49 11.41
CA GLY A 381 -11.40 -4.85 12.51
C GLY A 381 -9.93 -4.92 12.13
N VAL A 382 -9.44 -4.02 11.28
CA VAL A 382 -8.02 -3.97 10.90
C VAL A 382 -7.10 -3.84 12.12
N SER A 383 -5.99 -4.58 12.14
CA SER A 383 -5.10 -4.67 13.31
C SER A 383 -4.21 -3.44 13.51
N ALA A 384 -3.84 -2.77 12.43
CA ALA A 384 -2.99 -1.58 12.49
C ALA A 384 -3.32 -0.57 11.39
N ILE A 385 -3.03 0.69 11.66
CA ILE A 385 -3.12 1.78 10.70
C ILE A 385 -1.80 2.55 10.70
N MET A 386 -1.37 2.97 9.50
CA MET A 386 -0.17 3.77 9.29
C MET A 386 -0.56 5.17 8.84
N PRO A 387 -0.28 6.21 9.66
CA PRO A 387 -0.44 7.59 9.22
C PRO A 387 0.56 7.97 8.13
N TYR A 388 0.15 8.87 7.24
CA TYR A 388 0.95 9.32 6.11
C TYR A 388 2.05 10.29 6.53
N TYR A 389 3.08 10.45 5.67
CA TYR A 389 4.13 11.46 5.87
C TYR A 389 3.60 12.87 5.77
N GLY A 390 2.71 13.11 4.79
CA GLY A 390 2.29 14.43 4.35
C GLY A 390 1.74 15.29 5.48
N ALA A 391 1.95 16.61 5.35
CA ALA A 391 1.36 17.60 6.23
C ALA A 391 0.13 18.22 5.55
N PRO A 392 -1.07 18.21 6.18
CA PRO A 392 -2.28 18.75 5.57
C PRO A 392 -2.19 20.28 5.53
N VAL A 393 -2.44 20.87 4.36
CA VAL A 393 -2.44 22.33 4.20
C VAL A 393 -3.86 22.84 4.17
N GLN A 394 -4.17 23.82 5.06
CA GLN A 394 -5.48 24.48 5.17
C GLN A 394 -6.67 23.50 5.31
N LEU A 395 -6.43 22.31 5.86
CA LEU A 395 -7.49 21.33 6.05
C LEU A 395 -8.41 21.75 7.19
N THR A 396 -9.70 21.82 6.88
CA THR A 396 -10.78 21.93 7.87
C THR A 396 -11.83 20.87 7.59
N TYR A 397 -12.12 20.01 8.57
CA TYR A 397 -13.12 18.96 8.45
C TYR A 397 -13.97 18.91 9.72
N ASP A 398 -15.30 18.83 9.58
CA ASP A 398 -16.27 18.87 10.67
C ASP A 398 -16.05 20.04 11.66
N GLY A 399 -15.62 21.20 11.15
CA GLY A 399 -15.37 22.39 11.94
C GLY A 399 -14.03 22.39 12.70
N VAL A 400 -13.19 21.37 12.55
CA VAL A 400 -11.84 21.29 13.12
C VAL A 400 -10.83 21.69 12.07
N ALA A 401 -9.99 22.69 12.38
CA ALA A 401 -8.80 23.02 11.59
C ALA A 401 -7.62 22.17 12.07
N TYR A 402 -6.99 21.45 11.14
CA TYR A 402 -5.90 20.53 11.46
C TYR A 402 -4.54 21.21 11.38
N ASP A 403 -3.64 20.78 12.26
CA ASP A 403 -2.25 21.26 12.29
C ASP A 403 -1.50 20.85 11.03
N GLN A 404 -0.62 21.74 10.54
CA GLN A 404 0.20 21.49 9.35
C GLN A 404 1.51 20.76 9.72
N THR A 405 1.37 19.56 10.28
CA THR A 405 2.49 18.67 10.61
C THR A 405 2.24 17.30 10.00
N GLY A 406 3.31 16.53 9.79
CA GLY A 406 3.18 15.14 9.31
C GLY A 406 2.18 14.36 10.17
N MET A 407 1.31 13.59 9.51
CA MET A 407 0.13 12.98 10.11
C MET A 407 0.46 12.12 11.36
N ALA A 408 1.62 11.44 11.36
CA ALA A 408 2.04 10.60 12.48
C ALA A 408 2.42 11.37 13.75
N PHE A 409 2.65 12.69 13.66
CA PHE A 409 2.96 13.57 14.80
C PHE A 409 1.70 14.25 15.37
N SER A 410 0.61 14.29 14.60
CA SER A 410 -0.59 15.06 14.94
C SER A 410 -1.52 14.29 15.88
N GLY A 411 -1.68 14.78 17.10
CA GLY A 411 -2.68 14.27 18.03
C GLY A 411 -4.12 14.44 17.52
N GLN A 412 -4.39 15.50 16.73
CA GLN A 412 -5.70 15.70 16.11
C GLN A 412 -6.02 14.60 15.08
N ILE A 413 -5.02 14.14 14.34
CA ILE A 413 -5.19 13.05 13.35
C ILE A 413 -5.25 11.69 14.04
N VAL A 414 -4.30 11.38 14.94
CA VAL A 414 -4.16 10.04 15.50
C VAL A 414 -5.08 9.81 16.70
N ASN A 415 -5.13 10.75 17.67
CA ASN A 415 -5.96 10.54 18.86
C ASN A 415 -7.41 10.98 18.65
N ASP A 416 -7.64 12.18 18.08
CA ASP A 416 -8.99 12.74 18.03
C ASP A 416 -9.79 12.17 16.84
N LEU A 417 -9.21 12.17 15.63
CA LEU A 417 -9.90 11.64 14.46
C LEU A 417 -9.89 10.10 14.44
N LEU A 418 -8.70 9.47 14.37
CA LEU A 418 -8.59 8.02 14.16
C LEU A 418 -9.17 7.23 15.34
N ARG A 419 -8.72 7.54 16.57
CA ARG A 419 -9.17 6.80 17.75
C ARG A 419 -10.49 7.32 18.32
N GLY A 420 -10.62 8.65 18.44
CA GLY A 420 -11.77 9.28 19.09
C GLY A 420 -13.03 9.23 18.23
N LYS A 421 -12.94 9.66 16.97
CA LYS A 421 -14.11 9.76 16.08
C LYS A 421 -14.39 8.44 15.35
N LEU A 422 -13.35 7.81 14.77
CA LEU A 422 -13.50 6.58 13.99
C LEU A 422 -13.44 5.29 14.83
N GLY A 423 -13.11 5.38 16.13
CA GLY A 423 -13.16 4.24 17.05
C GLY A 423 -12.07 3.18 16.84
N PHE A 424 -10.95 3.50 16.19
CA PHE A 424 -9.88 2.55 15.93
C PHE A 424 -9.27 1.97 17.21
N ALA A 425 -9.37 0.65 17.38
CA ALA A 425 -8.91 -0.09 18.56
C ALA A 425 -7.48 -0.66 18.42
N GLY A 426 -6.96 -0.82 17.20
CA GLY A 426 -5.65 -1.41 16.94
C GLY A 426 -4.47 -0.50 17.30
N TYR A 427 -3.24 -0.82 16.83
CA TYR A 427 -2.07 0.01 17.07
C TYR A 427 -1.74 0.89 15.86
N VAL A 428 -1.08 2.04 16.15
CA VAL A 428 -0.65 2.99 15.13
C VAL A 428 0.83 2.76 14.82
N ASN A 429 1.11 2.41 13.56
CA ASN A 429 2.45 2.17 13.06
C ASN A 429 2.91 3.36 12.21
N SER A 430 3.98 4.06 12.59
CA SER A 430 4.49 5.11 11.71
C SER A 430 4.96 4.55 10.37
N ASP A 431 4.98 5.37 9.35
CA ASP A 431 5.77 5.08 8.17
C ASP A 431 7.27 5.21 8.48
N THR A 432 8.13 4.75 7.56
CA THR A 432 9.57 4.62 7.77
C THR A 432 10.28 5.99 7.72
N GLY A 433 11.11 6.28 8.73
CA GLY A 433 11.98 7.45 8.73
C GLY A 433 11.31 8.77 9.13
N ILE A 434 10.11 8.76 9.76
CA ILE A 434 9.43 10.00 10.17
C ILE A 434 10.25 10.83 11.16
N VAL A 435 11.02 10.21 12.03
CA VAL A 435 11.80 10.92 13.06
C VAL A 435 13.20 11.35 12.58
N THR A 436 13.68 10.78 11.48
CA THR A 436 14.97 11.09 10.87
C THR A 436 14.80 11.95 9.61
N ASP A 437 14.34 11.36 8.53
CA ASP A 437 14.43 11.92 7.18
C ASP A 437 13.18 12.71 6.75
N ARG A 438 11.99 12.36 7.29
CA ARG A 438 10.68 12.85 6.82
C ARG A 438 9.87 13.47 7.94
N ALA A 439 10.52 14.32 8.74
CA ALA A 439 9.92 15.00 9.90
C ALA A 439 9.17 16.29 9.48
N TRP A 440 8.23 16.17 8.54
CA TRP A 440 7.59 17.32 7.93
C TRP A 440 6.79 18.15 8.96
N GLY A 441 7.10 19.45 9.00
CA GLY A 441 6.60 20.39 10.00
C GLY A 441 7.38 20.38 11.32
N LEU A 442 8.36 19.46 11.48
CA LEU A 442 9.25 19.38 12.65
C LEU A 442 10.74 19.33 12.23
N GLU A 443 11.09 19.87 11.07
CA GLU A 443 12.43 19.84 10.51
C GLU A 443 13.44 20.53 11.43
N ASP A 444 13.01 21.55 12.18
CA ASP A 444 13.81 22.32 13.15
C ASP A 444 14.01 21.62 14.50
N LYS A 445 13.35 20.48 14.72
CA LYS A 445 13.43 19.72 15.97
C LYS A 445 14.51 18.64 15.92
N SER A 446 15.11 18.36 17.09
CA SER A 446 16.03 17.22 17.25
C SER A 446 15.27 15.88 17.16
N VAL A 447 16.00 14.80 16.84
CA VAL A 447 15.41 13.44 16.80
C VAL A 447 14.67 13.09 18.11
N PRO A 448 15.19 13.31 19.33
CA PRO A 448 14.44 13.05 20.55
C PRO A 448 13.13 13.85 20.64
N GLU A 449 13.11 15.13 20.22
CA GLU A 449 11.88 15.95 20.23
C GLU A 449 10.86 15.42 19.23
N ARG A 450 11.27 14.95 18.04
CA ARG A 450 10.41 14.29 17.05
C ARG A 450 9.83 12.98 17.55
N VAL A 451 10.66 12.17 18.22
CA VAL A 451 10.20 10.93 18.90
C VAL A 451 9.14 11.26 19.96
N ALA A 452 9.39 12.26 20.80
CA ALA A 452 8.43 12.69 21.81
C ALA A 452 7.11 13.19 21.18
N ALA A 453 7.19 13.96 20.08
CA ALA A 453 6.01 14.44 19.35
C ALA A 453 5.18 13.27 18.79
N ALA A 454 5.80 12.31 18.11
CA ALA A 454 5.10 11.14 17.53
C ALA A 454 4.42 10.29 18.61
N VAL A 455 5.16 9.96 19.67
CA VAL A 455 4.64 9.10 20.76
C VAL A 455 3.51 9.79 21.52
N ASN A 456 3.66 11.07 21.87
CA ASN A 456 2.62 11.85 22.54
C ASN A 456 1.43 12.12 21.60
N GLY A 457 1.67 12.25 20.29
CA GLY A 457 0.63 12.35 19.25
C GLY A 457 -0.21 11.09 19.10
N GLY A 458 0.20 9.94 19.66
CA GLY A 458 -0.57 8.69 19.66
C GLY A 458 0.02 7.56 18.82
N THR A 459 1.15 7.79 18.14
CA THR A 459 1.88 6.76 17.38
C THR A 459 2.49 5.73 18.34
N ASP A 460 2.21 4.44 18.11
CA ASP A 460 2.60 3.36 19.02
C ASP A 460 3.94 2.73 18.63
N THR A 461 4.38 2.81 17.38
CA THR A 461 5.68 2.27 16.94
C THR A 461 6.33 3.13 15.86
N LEU A 462 7.66 3.23 15.91
CA LEU A 462 8.49 4.06 15.04
C LEU A 462 9.27 3.18 14.05
N SER A 463 8.95 3.30 12.77
CA SER A 463 9.61 2.54 11.70
C SER A 463 10.85 3.26 11.17
N GLY A 464 11.92 2.49 10.90
CA GLY A 464 13.23 3.04 10.53
C GLY A 464 13.98 3.65 11.71
N PHE A 465 13.64 3.23 12.95
CA PHE A 465 14.29 3.70 14.17
C PHE A 465 14.55 2.54 15.14
N HIS A 466 15.74 2.46 15.71
CA HIS A 466 16.19 1.33 16.52
C HIS A 466 17.01 1.72 17.76
N ASP A 467 16.88 2.96 18.26
CA ASP A 467 17.55 3.41 19.47
C ASP A 467 16.59 3.42 20.67
N VAL A 468 16.60 2.35 21.45
CA VAL A 468 15.78 2.20 22.67
C VAL A 468 16.13 3.25 23.72
N LYS A 469 17.40 3.67 23.77
CA LYS A 469 17.89 4.65 24.76
C LYS A 469 17.22 6.01 24.59
N THR A 470 16.94 6.44 23.39
CA THR A 470 16.21 7.69 23.14
C THR A 470 14.85 7.67 23.86
N ILE A 471 14.05 6.58 23.75
CA ILE A 471 12.74 6.51 24.41
C ILE A 471 12.88 6.48 25.94
N THR A 472 13.81 5.68 26.47
CA THR A 472 14.01 5.60 27.93
C THR A 472 14.52 6.91 28.54
N ASP A 473 15.40 7.62 27.84
CA ASP A 473 15.87 8.95 28.25
C ASP A 473 14.71 9.99 28.24
N LEU A 474 13.83 9.93 27.23
CA LEU A 474 12.65 10.80 27.16
C LEU A 474 11.69 10.56 28.33
N VAL A 475 11.51 9.30 28.75
CA VAL A 475 10.72 8.95 29.93
C VAL A 475 11.41 9.45 31.19
N ALA A 476 12.71 9.21 31.35
CA ALA A 476 13.47 9.66 32.53
C ALA A 476 13.46 11.19 32.70
N ASN A 477 13.40 11.93 31.60
CA ASN A 477 13.29 13.39 31.56
C ASN A 477 11.83 13.93 31.60
N GLY A 478 10.83 13.06 31.69
CA GLY A 478 9.42 13.43 31.76
C GLY A 478 8.81 14.02 30.48
N LEU A 479 9.46 13.81 29.32
CA LEU A 479 8.97 14.24 27.99
C LEU A 479 7.98 13.27 27.37
N ILE A 480 8.04 11.98 27.77
CA ILE A 480 7.05 10.93 27.51
C ILE A 480 6.71 10.29 28.85
N SER A 481 5.43 9.96 29.07
CA SER A 481 5.05 9.23 30.31
C SER A 481 5.31 7.72 30.16
N GLU A 482 5.72 7.05 31.25
CA GLU A 482 5.84 5.59 31.24
C GLU A 482 4.47 4.92 30.98
N GLU A 483 3.37 5.52 31.40
CA GLU A 483 2.02 5.04 31.11
C GLU A 483 1.75 5.01 29.60
N ARG A 484 2.21 6.03 28.83
CA ARG A 484 2.08 6.06 27.36
C ARG A 484 2.86 4.95 26.70
N VAL A 485 4.09 4.67 27.17
CA VAL A 485 4.94 3.55 26.70
C VAL A 485 4.29 2.20 27.05
N THR A 486 3.74 2.06 28.26
CA THR A 486 3.00 0.87 28.69
C THR A 486 1.77 0.63 27.81
N THR A 487 0.98 1.68 27.51
CA THR A 487 -0.18 1.60 26.61
C THR A 487 0.23 1.13 25.21
N ALA A 488 1.33 1.67 24.67
CA ALA A 488 1.84 1.22 23.37
C ALA A 488 2.25 -0.26 23.42
N ALA A 489 2.97 -0.69 24.47
CA ALA A 489 3.40 -2.08 24.63
C ALA A 489 2.22 -3.07 24.67
N VAL A 490 1.12 -2.74 25.38
CA VAL A 490 -0.11 -3.57 25.40
C VAL A 490 -0.71 -3.66 24.00
N ARG A 491 -0.91 -2.52 23.32
CA ARG A 491 -1.44 -2.50 21.94
C ARG A 491 -0.59 -3.29 20.96
N LEU A 492 0.72 -3.29 21.15
CA LEU A 492 1.67 -3.97 20.28
C LEU A 492 1.76 -5.48 20.54
N THR A 493 1.59 -5.93 21.78
CA THR A 493 1.65 -7.37 22.14
C THR A 493 0.33 -8.11 21.91
N THR A 494 -0.81 -7.44 22.09
CA THR A 494 -2.14 -8.05 21.89
C THR A 494 -2.31 -8.76 20.53
N PRO A 495 -1.96 -8.16 19.37
CA PRO A 495 -2.04 -8.85 18.08
C PRO A 495 -1.17 -10.10 18.00
N MET A 496 -0.03 -10.12 18.69
CA MET A 496 0.88 -11.29 18.69
C MET A 496 0.28 -12.46 19.46
N PHE A 497 -0.44 -12.20 20.57
CA PHE A 497 -1.22 -13.21 21.29
C PHE A 497 -2.39 -13.73 20.44
N ARG A 498 -3.13 -12.83 19.80
CA ARG A 498 -4.26 -13.20 18.95
C ARG A 498 -3.83 -14.06 17.77
N LEU A 499 -2.67 -13.79 17.15
CA LEU A 499 -2.08 -14.59 16.09
C LEU A 499 -1.54 -15.96 16.56
N GLY A 500 -1.51 -16.23 17.87
CA GLY A 500 -0.98 -17.48 18.45
C GLY A 500 0.56 -17.60 18.34
N LEU A 501 1.29 -16.48 18.19
CA LEU A 501 2.76 -16.51 18.06
C LEU A 501 3.46 -16.94 19.35
N PHE A 502 2.86 -16.68 20.52
CA PHE A 502 3.41 -17.14 21.80
C PHE A 502 3.33 -18.66 21.94
N GLU A 503 2.30 -19.30 21.39
CA GLU A 503 2.12 -20.74 21.37
C GLU A 503 3.04 -21.42 20.35
N ASN A 504 3.03 -20.89 19.12
CA ASN A 504 3.83 -21.45 18.03
C ASN A 504 4.19 -20.37 16.99
N PRO A 505 5.39 -19.77 17.09
CA PRO A 505 5.87 -18.82 16.07
C PRO A 505 6.57 -19.49 14.88
N TYR A 506 6.77 -20.82 14.91
CA TYR A 506 7.56 -21.58 13.94
C TYR A 506 6.74 -22.06 12.75
N VAL A 507 7.40 -22.15 11.61
CA VAL A 507 6.83 -22.66 10.36
C VAL A 507 7.63 -23.86 9.84
N ASP A 508 7.01 -24.67 8.97
CA ASP A 508 7.65 -25.82 8.37
C ASP A 508 8.24 -25.46 6.99
N PRO A 509 9.57 -25.48 6.82
CA PRO A 509 10.22 -25.17 5.55
C PRO A 509 9.74 -26.00 4.37
N GLU A 510 9.49 -27.31 4.57
CA GLU A 510 8.98 -28.16 3.49
C GLU A 510 7.57 -27.75 3.06
N THR A 511 6.74 -27.31 4.00
CA THR A 511 5.41 -26.78 3.69
C THR A 511 5.52 -25.46 2.91
N ALA A 512 6.44 -24.55 3.29
CA ALA A 512 6.69 -23.33 2.55
C ALA A 512 7.07 -23.61 1.08
N ALA A 513 8.02 -24.55 0.85
CA ALA A 513 8.43 -24.94 -0.50
C ALA A 513 7.28 -25.53 -1.37
N ARG A 514 6.29 -26.16 -0.75
CA ARG A 514 5.13 -26.74 -1.47
C ARG A 514 4.02 -25.75 -1.69
N THR A 515 3.87 -24.76 -0.82
CA THR A 515 2.74 -23.80 -0.80
C THR A 515 3.01 -22.62 -1.72
N VAL A 516 4.19 -22.00 -1.58
CA VAL A 516 4.56 -20.81 -2.35
C VAL A 516 4.62 -21.15 -3.84
N GLY A 517 3.86 -20.43 -4.65
CA GLY A 517 3.76 -20.65 -6.07
C GLY A 517 3.28 -22.05 -6.46
N SER A 518 2.44 -22.70 -5.66
CA SER A 518 1.86 -24.00 -6.00
C SER A 518 1.11 -23.93 -7.33
N LYS A 519 0.93 -25.07 -8.01
CA LYS A 519 0.22 -25.11 -9.29
C LYS A 519 -1.19 -24.52 -9.17
N ALA A 520 -1.93 -24.85 -8.12
CA ALA A 520 -3.28 -24.33 -7.90
C ALA A 520 -3.28 -22.81 -7.70
N HIS A 521 -2.35 -22.29 -6.92
CA HIS A 521 -2.19 -20.86 -6.71
C HIS A 521 -1.86 -20.13 -8.01
N ARG A 522 -0.91 -20.63 -8.79
CA ARG A 522 -0.55 -20.04 -10.10
C ARG A 522 -1.72 -20.05 -11.09
N GLU A 523 -2.58 -21.06 -11.06
CA GLU A 523 -3.79 -21.11 -11.88
C GLU A 523 -4.78 -20.00 -11.46
N THR A 524 -4.95 -19.76 -10.15
CA THR A 524 -5.76 -18.64 -9.64
C THR A 524 -5.17 -17.30 -10.05
N GLY A 525 -3.85 -17.09 -9.90
CA GLY A 525 -3.17 -15.87 -10.31
C GLY A 525 -3.32 -15.60 -11.81
N LEU A 526 -3.13 -16.63 -12.65
CA LEU A 526 -3.28 -16.51 -14.10
C LEU A 526 -4.72 -16.19 -14.52
N ASP A 527 -5.72 -16.77 -13.85
CA ASP A 527 -7.13 -16.47 -14.11
C ASP A 527 -7.45 -15.01 -13.79
N LEU A 528 -6.92 -14.50 -12.68
CA LEU A 528 -7.12 -13.12 -12.26
C LEU A 528 -6.41 -12.12 -13.19
N GLN A 529 -5.21 -12.45 -13.69
CA GLN A 529 -4.53 -11.67 -14.72
C GLN A 529 -5.39 -11.55 -15.99
N ARG A 530 -6.02 -12.64 -16.45
CA ARG A 530 -6.95 -12.62 -17.61
C ARG A 530 -8.15 -11.73 -17.36
N LYS A 531 -8.75 -11.83 -16.19
CA LYS A 531 -9.91 -11.03 -15.78
C LYS A 531 -9.60 -9.54 -15.66
N SER A 532 -8.33 -9.17 -15.40
CA SER A 532 -7.89 -7.78 -15.25
C SER A 532 -7.71 -7.03 -16.58
N ALA A 533 -7.63 -7.74 -17.72
CA ALA A 533 -7.41 -7.13 -19.03
C ALA A 533 -8.59 -6.23 -19.43
N VAL A 534 -8.32 -4.93 -19.66
CA VAL A 534 -9.33 -3.96 -20.08
C VAL A 534 -9.15 -3.62 -21.55
N LEU A 535 -10.13 -3.98 -22.37
CA LEU A 535 -10.15 -3.60 -23.78
C LEU A 535 -10.69 -2.16 -23.92
N LEU A 536 -9.81 -1.21 -24.25
CA LEU A 536 -10.16 0.20 -24.43
C LEU A 536 -10.68 0.48 -25.87
N GLU A 537 -10.02 -0.11 -26.87
CA GLU A 537 -10.35 0.09 -28.27
C GLU A 537 -10.33 -1.27 -29.03
N ASN A 538 -11.26 -1.47 -29.96
CA ASN A 538 -11.25 -2.59 -30.89
C ASN A 538 -11.91 -2.18 -32.22
N LYS A 539 -11.13 -1.52 -33.09
CA LYS A 539 -11.57 -0.93 -34.35
C LYS A 539 -11.74 -1.97 -35.43
N LYS A 540 -12.46 -1.61 -36.48
CA LYS A 540 -12.56 -2.41 -37.69
C LYS A 540 -11.37 -2.13 -38.60
N THR A 541 -10.74 -3.19 -39.11
CA THR A 541 -9.74 -3.18 -40.17
C THR A 541 -10.37 -2.88 -41.55
N GLY A 542 -9.54 -2.74 -42.59
CA GLY A 542 -10.00 -2.42 -43.94
C GLY A 542 -11.01 -3.43 -44.54
N ASP A 543 -10.97 -4.69 -44.09
CA ASP A 543 -11.92 -5.74 -44.49
C ASP A 543 -13.26 -5.74 -43.72
N GLY A 544 -13.41 -4.80 -42.77
CA GLY A 544 -14.61 -4.62 -41.96
C GLY A 544 -14.71 -5.52 -40.72
N SER A 545 -13.74 -6.44 -40.48
CA SER A 545 -13.62 -7.23 -39.23
C SER A 545 -12.99 -6.40 -38.11
N LYS A 546 -13.30 -6.71 -36.87
CA LYS A 546 -12.56 -6.18 -35.72
C LYS A 546 -11.14 -6.76 -35.72
N VAL A 547 -10.16 -6.03 -35.16
CA VAL A 547 -8.78 -6.50 -35.08
C VAL A 547 -8.62 -7.64 -34.08
N LEU A 548 -9.33 -7.56 -32.94
CA LEU A 548 -9.35 -8.63 -31.95
C LEU A 548 -10.67 -9.40 -32.00
N PRO A 549 -10.64 -10.73 -31.77
CA PRO A 549 -9.45 -11.56 -31.51
C PRO A 549 -8.58 -11.75 -32.76
N LEU A 550 -7.27 -11.97 -32.56
CA LEU A 550 -6.30 -12.25 -33.63
C LEU A 550 -6.67 -13.53 -34.37
N LYS A 551 -6.51 -13.52 -35.70
CA LYS A 551 -6.82 -14.70 -36.54
C LYS A 551 -5.81 -15.85 -36.25
N PRO A 552 -6.27 -17.08 -36.04
CA PRO A 552 -5.38 -18.23 -35.86
C PRO A 552 -4.39 -18.42 -37.04
N GLY A 553 -3.12 -18.69 -36.72
CA GLY A 553 -2.07 -18.91 -37.72
C GLY A 553 -1.57 -17.64 -38.42
N ALA A 554 -1.95 -16.47 -37.95
CA ALA A 554 -1.49 -15.20 -38.48
C ALA A 554 0.01 -14.97 -38.19
N SER A 555 0.66 -14.17 -39.05
CA SER A 555 1.97 -13.59 -38.77
C SER A 555 1.85 -12.41 -37.79
N VAL A 556 2.59 -12.50 -36.67
CA VAL A 556 2.55 -11.49 -35.59
C VAL A 556 3.94 -10.89 -35.40
N TYR A 557 4.06 -9.60 -35.69
CA TYR A 557 5.22 -8.83 -35.32
C TYR A 557 5.14 -8.49 -33.83
N LEU A 558 6.21 -8.82 -33.08
CA LEU A 558 6.26 -8.66 -31.63
C LEU A 558 7.28 -7.60 -31.23
N LEU A 559 6.88 -6.58 -30.49
CA LEU A 559 7.75 -5.51 -30.01
C LEU A 559 7.46 -5.21 -28.52
N GLY A 560 8.52 -4.89 -27.77
CA GLY A 560 8.46 -4.69 -26.33
C GLY A 560 8.68 -6.00 -25.57
N ASP A 561 8.56 -5.95 -24.24
CA ASP A 561 8.84 -7.12 -23.38
C ASP A 561 7.77 -8.20 -23.59
N ALA A 562 8.12 -9.25 -24.33
CA ALA A 562 7.29 -10.43 -24.54
C ALA A 562 8.14 -11.64 -24.95
N ASP A 563 7.76 -12.82 -24.44
CA ASP A 563 8.43 -14.09 -24.75
C ASP A 563 7.94 -14.68 -26.09
N GLU A 564 8.80 -14.63 -27.09
CA GLU A 564 8.55 -15.17 -28.45
C GLU A 564 8.05 -16.63 -28.41
N LYS A 565 8.59 -17.47 -27.53
CA LYS A 565 8.20 -18.89 -27.43
C LYS A 565 6.78 -19.06 -26.94
N THR A 566 6.37 -18.25 -25.95
CA THR A 566 4.99 -18.23 -25.46
C THR A 566 4.04 -17.85 -26.59
N VAL A 567 4.34 -16.79 -27.34
CA VAL A 567 3.50 -16.32 -28.45
C VAL A 567 3.42 -17.37 -29.58
N ALA A 568 4.55 -17.95 -29.99
CA ALA A 568 4.57 -19.03 -30.98
C ALA A 568 3.76 -20.26 -30.52
N GLY A 569 3.69 -20.52 -29.22
CA GLY A 569 2.89 -21.58 -28.62
C GLY A 569 1.38 -21.47 -28.89
N TYR A 570 0.88 -20.29 -29.26
CA TYR A 570 -0.50 -20.07 -29.70
C TYR A 570 -0.72 -20.37 -31.19
N GLY A 571 0.35 -20.77 -31.91
CA GLY A 571 0.29 -21.10 -33.32
C GLY A 571 0.43 -19.90 -34.26
N TYR A 572 0.95 -18.79 -33.77
CA TYR A 572 1.33 -17.64 -34.58
C TYR A 572 2.71 -17.80 -35.21
N ASP A 573 2.90 -17.21 -36.40
CA ASP A 573 4.22 -17.04 -37.02
C ASP A 573 4.82 -15.73 -36.50
N VAL A 574 5.84 -15.84 -35.62
CA VAL A 574 6.34 -14.67 -34.86
C VAL A 574 7.50 -14.04 -35.57
N VAL A 575 7.40 -12.74 -35.83
CA VAL A 575 8.49 -11.87 -36.26
C VAL A 575 8.93 -11.03 -35.08
N ASN A 576 10.09 -11.36 -34.48
CA ASN A 576 10.58 -10.67 -33.30
C ASN A 576 11.27 -9.34 -33.67
N GLY A 577 10.62 -8.24 -33.26
CA GLY A 577 11.13 -6.87 -33.44
C GLY A 577 12.12 -6.40 -32.35
N ASN A 578 12.34 -7.23 -31.31
CA ASN A 578 13.26 -6.92 -30.21
C ASN A 578 14.69 -7.28 -30.59
N THR A 579 15.50 -6.31 -30.93
CA THR A 579 16.91 -6.48 -31.32
C THR A 579 17.81 -5.62 -30.42
N LYS A 580 19.05 -6.09 -30.21
CA LYS A 580 20.04 -5.33 -29.42
C LYS A 580 20.42 -4.00 -30.08
N ASP A 581 20.53 -4.00 -31.39
CA ASP A 581 20.75 -2.78 -32.18
C ASP A 581 19.44 -2.44 -32.92
N PRO A 582 18.87 -1.27 -32.71
CA PRO A 582 17.66 -0.83 -33.41
C PRO A 582 17.80 -0.85 -34.94
N ALA A 583 19.03 -0.73 -35.49
CA ALA A 583 19.30 -0.80 -36.93
C ALA A 583 19.10 -2.20 -37.52
N ASP A 584 19.18 -3.24 -36.69
CA ASP A 584 18.98 -4.64 -37.09
C ASP A 584 17.52 -5.10 -36.97
N ARG A 585 16.63 -4.20 -36.54
CA ARG A 585 15.22 -4.51 -36.34
C ARG A 585 14.54 -4.91 -37.68
N PRO A 586 13.90 -6.09 -37.75
CA PRO A 586 13.14 -6.48 -38.93
C PRO A 586 11.95 -5.53 -39.13
N SER A 587 11.56 -5.33 -40.41
CA SER A 587 10.36 -4.56 -40.74
C SER A 587 9.08 -5.32 -40.35
N ALA A 588 8.06 -4.60 -39.91
CA ALA A 588 6.74 -5.15 -39.64
C ALA A 588 5.86 -5.26 -40.91
N GLN A 589 6.36 -4.83 -42.09
CA GLN A 589 5.56 -4.62 -43.28
C GLN A 589 4.76 -5.85 -43.74
N ASP A 590 5.36 -7.05 -43.67
CA ASP A 590 4.73 -8.29 -44.15
C ASP A 590 3.96 -9.06 -43.06
N SER A 591 3.78 -8.49 -41.89
CA SER A 591 3.04 -9.12 -40.77
C SER A 591 1.54 -8.82 -40.85
N ASP A 592 0.71 -9.82 -40.51
CA ASP A 592 -0.74 -9.66 -40.42
C ASP A 592 -1.15 -8.72 -39.32
N TYR A 593 -0.41 -8.77 -38.18
CA TYR A 593 -0.62 -7.92 -37.01
C TYR A 593 0.73 -7.50 -36.41
N ALA A 594 0.76 -6.34 -35.74
CA ALA A 594 1.83 -5.98 -34.83
C ALA A 594 1.27 -5.88 -33.39
N VAL A 595 1.84 -6.63 -32.48
CA VAL A 595 1.55 -6.57 -31.04
C VAL A 595 2.71 -5.85 -30.35
N ILE A 596 2.41 -4.75 -29.68
CA ILE A 596 3.41 -3.90 -29.04
C ILE A 596 3.08 -3.78 -27.55
N ASN A 597 3.99 -4.28 -26.71
CA ASN A 597 3.91 -4.09 -25.26
C ASN A 597 4.59 -2.78 -24.90
N VAL A 598 3.81 -1.85 -24.32
CA VAL A 598 4.29 -0.50 -23.97
C VAL A 598 4.33 -0.36 -22.47
N THR A 599 5.48 -0.01 -21.94
CA THR A 599 5.70 0.35 -20.54
C THR A 599 6.23 1.78 -20.42
N VAL A 600 5.91 2.44 -19.34
CA VAL A 600 6.48 3.75 -18.98
C VAL A 600 7.11 3.63 -17.61
N ASN A 601 8.39 3.90 -17.53
CA ASN A 601 9.18 3.80 -16.31
C ASN A 601 9.83 5.15 -15.97
N ASN A 602 10.19 5.33 -14.71
CA ASN A 602 11.01 6.47 -14.33
C ASN A 602 12.47 6.22 -14.70
N LYS A 603 13.09 7.22 -15.29
CA LYS A 603 14.54 7.28 -15.37
C LYS A 603 15.12 7.57 -13.98
N ASN A 604 16.23 6.91 -13.63
CA ASN A 604 17.04 7.37 -12.52
C ASN A 604 17.71 8.69 -12.95
N THR A 605 17.29 9.78 -12.32
CA THR A 605 17.94 11.08 -12.52
C THR A 605 18.73 11.38 -11.27
N SER A 606 19.96 11.84 -11.47
CA SER A 606 20.85 12.30 -10.40
C SER A 606 20.65 13.77 -10.05
N THR A 607 19.51 14.32 -10.41
CA THR A 607 19.24 15.77 -10.31
C THR A 607 18.76 16.19 -8.93
N TYR A 608 18.35 15.22 -8.09
CA TYR A 608 17.76 15.50 -6.80
C TYR A 608 18.33 14.58 -5.72
N THR A 609 18.68 15.12 -4.56
CA THR A 609 19.05 14.32 -3.39
C THR A 609 17.81 14.02 -2.54
N SER A 610 17.68 12.76 -2.08
CA SER A 610 16.50 12.28 -1.35
C SER A 610 16.68 12.27 0.17
N ASP A 611 17.88 12.58 0.67
CA ASP A 611 18.20 12.35 2.07
C ASP A 611 17.81 13.51 3.00
N GLY A 612 16.86 13.18 3.90
CA GLY A 612 16.56 13.88 5.13
C GLY A 612 16.14 15.35 4.99
N PRO A 613 16.32 16.13 6.05
CA PRO A 613 16.03 17.57 6.06
C PRO A 613 16.86 18.36 5.06
N THR A 614 17.92 17.77 4.55
CA THR A 614 18.85 18.37 3.57
C THR A 614 18.51 17.99 2.14
N SER A 615 17.45 17.19 1.92
CA SER A 615 17.02 16.83 0.57
C SER A 615 16.70 18.08 -0.27
N GLY A 616 17.14 18.08 -1.49
CA GLY A 616 16.99 19.22 -2.37
C GLY A 616 17.58 18.96 -3.76
N MET A 617 17.43 19.95 -4.67
CA MET A 617 18.04 19.88 -5.99
C MET A 617 19.56 19.88 -5.87
N ASN A 618 20.21 18.99 -6.64
CA ASN A 618 21.65 19.03 -6.77
C ASN A 618 22.06 20.36 -7.46
N PRO A 619 22.92 21.16 -6.84
CA PRO A 619 23.30 22.48 -7.37
C PRO A 619 24.08 22.41 -8.70
N GLU A 620 24.65 21.26 -9.05
CA GLU A 620 25.32 21.05 -10.35
C GLU A 620 24.32 20.89 -11.52
N HIS A 621 23.09 20.52 -11.22
CA HIS A 621 22.01 20.39 -12.20
C HIS A 621 21.05 21.57 -12.08
N THR A 622 21.20 22.53 -12.97
CA THR A 622 20.30 23.68 -13.04
C THR A 622 19.00 23.28 -13.74
N ASN A 623 17.88 23.40 -13.02
CA ASN A 623 16.59 23.35 -13.64
C ASN A 623 16.43 24.45 -14.70
N PRO A 624 16.07 24.10 -15.96
CA PRO A 624 15.82 25.09 -17.00
C PRO A 624 14.56 25.93 -16.74
N VAL A 625 13.67 25.49 -15.84
CA VAL A 625 12.44 26.22 -15.47
C VAL A 625 12.67 26.91 -14.13
N THR A 626 12.48 28.21 -14.09
CA THR A 626 12.52 28.96 -12.83
C THR A 626 11.35 28.51 -11.95
N LEU A 627 11.64 27.85 -10.83
CA LEU A 627 10.66 27.41 -9.85
C LEU A 627 10.04 28.57 -9.05
N ASP A 628 10.52 29.78 -9.22
CA ASP A 628 10.11 30.99 -8.50
C ASP A 628 8.63 31.39 -8.67
N GLY A 629 7.97 30.89 -9.73
CA GLY A 629 6.56 31.17 -10.04
C GLY A 629 5.58 30.13 -9.54
N VAL A 630 6.07 28.97 -9.13
CA VAL A 630 5.19 27.88 -8.66
C VAL A 630 4.86 28.10 -7.20
N LYS A 631 3.57 28.21 -6.91
CA LYS A 631 3.03 28.41 -5.56
C LYS A 631 2.06 27.30 -5.21
N GLY A 632 2.30 26.66 -4.08
CA GLY A 632 1.37 25.73 -3.49
C GLY A 632 0.14 26.44 -2.90
N LEU A 633 -0.80 25.68 -2.38
CA LEU A 633 -2.04 26.19 -1.80
C LEU A 633 -1.78 27.12 -0.60
N ASP A 634 -0.69 26.93 0.12
CA ASP A 634 -0.22 27.78 1.23
C ASP A 634 0.44 29.09 0.76
N GLY A 635 0.58 29.31 -0.55
CA GLY A 635 1.22 30.48 -1.17
C GLY A 635 2.75 30.42 -1.15
N LYS A 636 3.37 29.37 -0.65
CA LYS A 636 4.81 29.12 -0.68
C LYS A 636 5.16 28.25 -1.88
N SER A 637 6.42 28.31 -2.33
CA SER A 637 6.91 27.37 -3.33
C SER A 637 7.05 25.98 -2.68
N PRO A 638 6.47 24.91 -3.26
CA PRO A 638 6.70 23.55 -2.79
C PRO A 638 8.17 23.12 -2.97
N PHE A 639 8.91 23.84 -3.80
CA PHE A 639 10.33 23.60 -4.08
C PHE A 639 11.29 24.41 -3.16
N GLY A 640 10.77 25.15 -2.20
CA GLY A 640 11.59 25.90 -1.26
C GLY A 640 12.54 25.04 -0.43
N ALA A 641 12.19 23.75 -0.21
CA ALA A 641 13.06 22.80 0.43
C ALA A 641 14.18 22.25 -0.49
N ALA A 642 14.02 22.35 -1.81
CA ALA A 642 15.10 22.04 -2.75
C ALA A 642 16.31 22.98 -2.57
N ASP A 643 16.06 24.19 -2.11
CA ASP A 643 17.10 25.17 -1.82
C ASP A 643 17.91 24.84 -0.54
N ALA A 644 17.43 23.92 0.29
CA ALA A 644 18.09 23.56 1.53
C ALA A 644 19.46 22.92 1.28
N CYS A 645 19.59 22.08 0.25
CA CYS A 645 20.86 21.50 -0.14
C CYS A 645 21.83 22.59 -0.67
N VAL A 646 21.32 23.51 -1.48
CA VAL A 646 22.09 24.65 -2.00
C VAL A 646 22.55 25.59 -0.87
N ALA A 647 21.69 25.82 0.13
CA ALA A 647 22.02 26.67 1.29
C ALA A 647 23.10 26.06 2.19
N GLN A 648 23.28 24.74 2.20
CA GLN A 648 24.32 24.04 2.97
C GLN A 648 25.67 23.96 2.22
N GLY A 649 25.70 24.24 0.94
CA GLY A 649 26.88 24.15 0.07
C GLY A 649 26.91 22.88 -0.78
N ALA A 650 27.42 22.99 -2.00
CA ALA A 650 27.40 21.88 -2.99
C ALA A 650 28.14 20.62 -2.53
N ASP A 651 29.14 20.76 -1.67
CA ASP A 651 29.96 19.65 -1.19
C ASP A 651 29.21 18.73 -0.19
N GLU A 652 28.07 19.19 0.35
CA GLU A 652 27.25 18.46 1.31
C GLU A 652 26.03 17.79 0.67
N CYS A 653 25.79 18.04 -0.63
CA CYS A 653 24.69 17.46 -1.37
C CYS A 653 25.11 16.12 -1.98
N THR A 654 24.38 15.07 -1.69
CA THR A 654 24.51 13.77 -2.38
C THR A 654 23.52 13.72 -3.54
N ASP A 655 23.94 13.12 -4.67
CA ASP A 655 23.13 13.01 -5.87
C ASP A 655 22.55 11.59 -5.98
N ASP A 656 21.50 11.31 -5.20
CA ASP A 656 20.86 9.99 -5.13
C ASP A 656 19.69 9.84 -6.13
N GLY A 657 19.35 10.88 -6.87
CA GLY A 657 18.23 10.89 -7.80
C GLY A 657 16.88 10.81 -7.11
N LEU A 658 15.95 10.06 -7.69
CA LEU A 658 14.61 9.80 -7.14
C LEU A 658 14.43 8.31 -6.76
N PRO A 659 15.08 7.80 -5.71
CA PRO A 659 15.13 6.37 -5.39
C PRO A 659 13.77 5.75 -5.12
N TYR A 660 12.78 6.55 -4.68
CA TYR A 660 11.40 6.09 -4.47
C TYR A 660 10.53 6.23 -5.73
N GLY A 661 11.08 6.75 -6.83
CA GLY A 661 10.38 6.96 -8.09
C GLY A 661 9.69 8.32 -8.19
N GLY A 662 9.00 8.53 -9.29
CA GLY A 662 8.31 9.78 -9.59
C GLY A 662 8.99 10.59 -10.70
N ALA A 663 8.38 11.71 -11.04
CA ALA A 663 8.94 12.68 -11.98
C ALA A 663 9.70 13.77 -11.23
N LEU A 664 10.66 14.37 -11.92
CA LEU A 664 11.23 15.63 -11.47
C LEU A 664 10.10 16.64 -11.25
N PRO A 665 10.21 17.51 -10.23
CA PRO A 665 9.09 18.40 -9.85
C PRO A 665 8.53 19.24 -11.00
N TRP A 666 9.38 19.69 -11.91
CA TRP A 666 8.97 20.49 -13.09
C TRP A 666 8.39 19.67 -14.24
N GLU A 667 8.45 18.33 -14.18
CA GLU A 667 7.87 17.40 -15.13
C GLU A 667 6.72 16.59 -14.55
N ALA A 668 6.30 16.89 -13.31
CA ALA A 668 5.25 16.14 -12.61
C ALA A 668 3.93 16.06 -13.41
N GLY A 669 3.56 17.13 -14.13
CA GLY A 669 2.38 17.17 -15.00
C GLY A 669 2.54 16.47 -16.36
N THR A 670 3.73 15.94 -16.69
CA THR A 670 4.01 15.32 -17.99
C THR A 670 3.58 13.86 -17.98
N LEU A 671 2.30 13.62 -18.33
CA LEU A 671 1.69 12.28 -18.37
C LEU A 671 1.18 11.89 -19.75
N ASP A 672 1.31 12.74 -20.78
CA ASP A 672 1.01 12.38 -22.16
C ASP A 672 2.24 11.71 -22.83
N PHE A 673 1.98 10.75 -23.73
CA PHE A 673 3.06 9.94 -24.33
C PHE A 673 4.05 10.78 -25.13
N THR A 674 3.61 11.85 -25.79
CA THR A 674 4.51 12.76 -26.54
C THR A 674 5.42 13.52 -25.57
N GLY A 675 4.88 14.06 -24.51
CA GLY A 675 5.63 14.76 -23.47
C GLY A 675 6.59 13.83 -22.72
N MET A 676 6.11 12.66 -22.29
CA MET A 676 6.94 11.67 -21.59
C MET A 676 8.12 11.21 -22.44
N ALA A 677 7.94 10.97 -23.74
CA ALA A 677 9.03 10.57 -24.63
C ALA A 677 10.12 11.65 -24.78
N ALA A 678 9.79 12.92 -24.54
CA ALA A 678 10.70 14.06 -24.62
C ALA A 678 11.30 14.47 -23.27
N SER A 679 10.83 13.88 -22.16
CA SER A 679 11.19 14.29 -20.80
C SER A 679 12.46 13.65 -20.28
N GLU A 680 13.00 14.21 -19.21
CA GLU A 680 14.11 13.62 -18.43
C GLU A 680 13.62 12.56 -17.44
N SER A 681 12.38 12.69 -16.93
CA SER A 681 11.81 11.82 -15.89
C SER A 681 11.35 10.47 -16.38
N TRP A 682 10.93 10.37 -17.65
CA TRP A 682 10.23 9.19 -18.14
C TRP A 682 11.00 8.47 -19.25
N ASP A 683 10.88 7.15 -19.23
CA ASP A 683 11.35 6.24 -20.29
C ASP A 683 10.16 5.46 -20.83
N VAL A 684 9.79 5.75 -22.09
CA VAL A 684 8.75 5.04 -22.82
C VAL A 684 9.41 3.87 -23.55
N SER A 685 9.07 2.66 -23.20
CA SER A 685 9.67 1.44 -23.77
C SER A 685 8.60 0.55 -24.44
N PRO A 686 8.75 0.21 -25.73
CA PRO A 686 9.73 0.70 -26.70
C PRO A 686 9.61 2.23 -26.90
N SER A 687 10.69 2.88 -27.43
CA SER A 687 10.60 4.33 -27.65
C SER A 687 9.43 4.73 -28.54
N LEU A 688 8.84 5.89 -28.28
CA LEU A 688 7.68 6.36 -29.04
C LEU A 688 7.97 6.42 -30.56
N ASP A 689 9.19 6.84 -30.92
CA ASP A 689 9.65 6.85 -32.33
C ASP A 689 9.63 5.46 -32.95
N THR A 690 10.08 4.44 -32.22
CA THR A 690 10.04 3.04 -32.68
C THR A 690 8.62 2.53 -32.84
N ILE A 691 7.75 2.81 -31.88
CA ILE A 691 6.33 2.45 -31.95
C ILE A 691 5.70 3.09 -33.20
N GLN A 692 5.88 4.40 -33.39
CA GLN A 692 5.37 5.12 -34.55
C GLN A 692 5.96 4.60 -35.88
N GLN A 693 7.23 4.18 -35.89
CA GLN A 693 7.84 3.57 -37.06
C GLN A 693 7.15 2.24 -37.40
N VAL A 694 6.93 1.35 -36.44
CA VAL A 694 6.20 0.08 -36.65
C VAL A 694 4.78 0.35 -37.15
N MET A 695 4.08 1.34 -36.57
CA MET A 695 2.74 1.73 -37.01
C MET A 695 2.69 2.24 -38.47
N ARG A 696 3.80 2.82 -38.96
CA ARG A 696 3.92 3.22 -40.39
C ARG A 696 4.36 2.07 -41.31
N GLU A 697 5.04 1.05 -40.79
CA GLU A 697 5.51 -0.12 -41.57
C GLU A 697 4.37 -1.08 -41.90
N VAL A 698 3.40 -1.25 -41.02
CA VAL A 698 2.20 -2.06 -41.31
C VAL A 698 1.33 -1.36 -42.37
N ASP A 699 0.71 -2.13 -43.24
CA ASP A 699 -0.14 -1.60 -44.32
C ASP A 699 -1.34 -0.77 -43.82
N ASP A 700 -1.86 -1.14 -42.66
CA ASP A 700 -3.00 -0.52 -41.99
C ASP A 700 -2.71 -0.38 -40.48
N PRO A 701 -2.55 0.84 -39.94
CA PRO A 701 -2.29 1.05 -38.51
C PRO A 701 -3.34 0.37 -37.61
N ARG A 702 -4.54 0.12 -38.15
CA ARG A 702 -5.59 -0.61 -37.42
C ARG A 702 -5.28 -2.10 -37.22
N LYS A 703 -4.22 -2.64 -37.81
CA LYS A 703 -3.69 -3.98 -37.52
C LYS A 703 -2.73 -4.01 -36.32
N VAL A 704 -2.45 -2.84 -35.73
CA VAL A 704 -1.61 -2.73 -34.54
C VAL A 704 -2.48 -2.92 -33.29
N VAL A 705 -1.99 -3.75 -32.38
CA VAL A 705 -2.53 -3.98 -31.04
C VAL A 705 -1.53 -3.44 -30.04
N LEU A 706 -1.92 -2.46 -29.26
CA LEU A 706 -1.14 -1.93 -28.15
C LEU A 706 -1.60 -2.59 -26.86
N HIS A 707 -0.68 -3.18 -26.10
CA HIS A 707 -0.86 -3.50 -24.70
C HIS A 707 -0.08 -2.48 -23.89
N VAL A 708 -0.76 -1.61 -23.16
CA VAL A 708 -0.16 -0.54 -22.37
C VAL A 708 -0.25 -0.89 -20.90
N TYR A 709 0.87 -0.96 -20.21
CA TYR A 709 0.91 -1.06 -18.75
C TYR A 709 0.63 0.30 -18.13
N PHE A 710 -0.58 0.48 -17.58
CA PHE A 710 -0.99 1.72 -16.92
C PHE A 710 -0.55 1.73 -15.46
N ARG A 711 0.69 2.10 -15.22
CA ARG A 711 1.22 2.37 -13.89
C ARG A 711 0.57 3.59 -13.24
N GLN A 712 0.25 4.59 -14.07
CA GLN A 712 -0.49 5.81 -13.74
C GLN A 712 -1.54 6.07 -14.82
N PRO A 713 -2.51 6.96 -14.58
CA PRO A 713 -3.50 7.35 -15.57
C PRO A 713 -2.92 8.18 -16.72
N PHE A 714 -2.04 7.58 -17.53
CA PHE A 714 -1.38 8.25 -18.66
C PHE A 714 -2.40 8.78 -19.68
N VAL A 715 -2.07 9.93 -20.28
CA VAL A 715 -2.87 10.55 -21.33
C VAL A 715 -2.49 9.97 -22.69
N MET A 716 -3.41 9.33 -23.35
CA MET A 716 -3.24 8.87 -24.73
C MET A 716 -3.50 10.03 -25.70
N ASP A 717 -2.51 10.91 -25.82
CA ASP A 717 -2.61 12.12 -26.64
C ASP A 717 -2.63 11.83 -28.15
N GLN A 718 -3.28 12.69 -28.91
CA GLN A 718 -3.40 12.52 -30.38
C GLN A 718 -2.06 12.63 -31.11
N ALA A 719 -1.14 13.45 -30.60
CA ALA A 719 0.14 13.70 -31.25
C ALA A 719 1.08 12.48 -31.20
N SER A 720 0.95 11.63 -30.18
CA SER A 720 1.69 10.37 -30.09
C SER A 720 1.33 9.38 -31.22
N GLY A 721 0.14 9.49 -31.80
CA GLY A 721 -0.38 8.56 -32.81
C GLY A 721 -0.83 7.22 -32.25
N LEU A 722 -0.66 6.93 -30.96
CA LEU A 722 -1.02 5.65 -30.34
C LEU A 722 -2.50 5.32 -30.47
N ARG A 723 -3.35 6.36 -30.53
CA ARG A 723 -4.80 6.22 -30.73
C ARG A 723 -5.19 5.74 -32.12
N ASP A 724 -4.27 5.71 -33.10
CA ASP A 724 -4.55 5.20 -34.45
C ASP A 724 -4.49 3.67 -34.50
N ALA A 725 -3.91 3.02 -33.50
CA ALA A 725 -3.91 1.55 -33.36
C ALA A 725 -5.31 0.95 -33.43
N GLY A 726 -5.41 -0.27 -33.93
CA GLY A 726 -6.68 -0.98 -34.08
C GLY A 726 -7.29 -1.47 -32.79
N ALA A 727 -6.45 -1.88 -31.86
CA ALA A 727 -6.87 -2.25 -30.49
C ALA A 727 -5.90 -1.70 -29.44
N VAL A 728 -6.46 -1.39 -28.30
CA VAL A 728 -5.70 -0.97 -27.10
C VAL A 728 -6.21 -1.78 -25.92
N ILE A 729 -5.29 -2.51 -25.28
CA ILE A 729 -5.51 -3.22 -24.02
C ILE A 729 -4.80 -2.43 -22.91
N ALA A 730 -5.55 -2.02 -21.89
CA ALA A 730 -4.94 -1.58 -20.64
C ALA A 730 -4.60 -2.80 -19.78
N GLY A 731 -3.35 -2.91 -19.42
CA GLY A 731 -2.80 -3.92 -18.51
C GLY A 731 -2.38 -3.30 -17.18
N PHE A 732 -2.46 -4.11 -16.12
CA PHE A 732 -2.07 -3.75 -14.75
C PHE A 732 -1.18 -4.84 -14.14
N GLY A 733 -0.24 -5.36 -14.93
CA GLY A 733 0.59 -6.53 -14.56
C GLY A 733 -0.02 -7.84 -15.07
N MET A 734 0.43 -8.25 -16.24
CA MET A 734 -0.04 -9.47 -16.91
C MET A 734 1.16 -10.24 -17.46
N SER A 735 1.13 -11.57 -17.39
CA SER A 735 2.05 -12.43 -18.12
C SER A 735 1.65 -12.52 -19.60
N ASP A 736 2.60 -12.87 -20.45
CA ASP A 736 2.33 -13.11 -21.88
C ASP A 736 1.26 -14.17 -22.09
N THR A 737 1.23 -15.21 -21.25
CA THR A 737 0.16 -16.22 -21.29
C THR A 737 -1.22 -15.61 -21.05
N ALA A 738 -1.38 -14.76 -20.05
CA ALA A 738 -2.65 -14.08 -19.79
C ALA A 738 -3.03 -13.15 -20.93
N LEU A 739 -2.07 -12.36 -21.43
CA LEU A 739 -2.28 -11.43 -22.54
C LEU A 739 -2.71 -12.18 -23.80
N PHE A 740 -1.98 -13.22 -24.21
CA PHE A 740 -2.29 -13.95 -25.44
C PHE A 740 -3.50 -14.86 -25.32
N ASP A 741 -3.90 -15.30 -24.12
CA ASP A 741 -5.22 -15.94 -23.92
C ASP A 741 -6.37 -14.97 -24.27
N VAL A 742 -6.19 -13.66 -23.99
CA VAL A 742 -7.14 -12.61 -24.38
C VAL A 742 -6.99 -12.27 -25.86
N LEU A 743 -5.80 -11.98 -26.36
CA LEU A 743 -5.59 -11.56 -27.76
C LEU A 743 -6.01 -12.62 -28.77
N SER A 744 -5.83 -13.92 -28.46
CA SER A 744 -6.25 -15.03 -29.31
C SER A 744 -7.76 -15.33 -29.27
N GLY A 745 -8.52 -14.68 -28.36
CA GLY A 745 -9.92 -14.98 -28.15
C GLY A 745 -10.22 -16.26 -27.37
N LYS A 746 -9.21 -16.89 -26.77
CA LYS A 746 -9.40 -18.03 -25.87
C LYS A 746 -10.20 -17.60 -24.62
N VAL A 747 -9.97 -16.36 -24.16
CA VAL A 747 -10.75 -15.68 -23.13
C VAL A 747 -11.16 -14.31 -23.65
N SER A 748 -12.43 -13.91 -23.46
CA SER A 748 -12.84 -12.54 -23.78
C SER A 748 -12.30 -11.55 -22.74
N PRO A 749 -11.88 -10.33 -23.12
CA PRO A 749 -11.52 -9.30 -22.16
C PRO A 749 -12.71 -8.95 -21.27
N GLN A 750 -12.48 -8.85 -19.98
CA GLN A 750 -13.54 -8.72 -18.98
C GLN A 750 -13.36 -7.49 -18.09
N GLY A 751 -12.11 -7.05 -17.87
CA GLY A 751 -11.78 -5.96 -16.96
C GLY A 751 -12.49 -4.65 -17.29
N ARG A 752 -12.62 -3.80 -16.28
CA ARG A 752 -13.14 -2.43 -16.39
C ARG A 752 -12.14 -1.45 -15.74
N MET A 753 -12.02 -0.25 -16.30
CA MET A 753 -11.08 0.76 -15.79
C MET A 753 -11.36 1.09 -14.34
N PRO A 754 -10.37 0.93 -13.42
CA PRO A 754 -10.53 1.22 -12.00
C PRO A 754 -10.36 2.71 -11.68
N PHE A 755 -9.89 3.49 -12.63
CA PHE A 755 -9.78 4.94 -12.63
C PHE A 755 -9.97 5.49 -14.04
N ALA A 756 -10.35 6.75 -14.14
CA ALA A 756 -10.52 7.42 -15.42
C ALA A 756 -9.16 7.78 -16.05
N LEU A 757 -9.09 7.80 -17.37
CA LEU A 757 -7.97 8.39 -18.12
C LEU A 757 -8.38 9.73 -18.70
N ALA A 758 -7.57 10.77 -18.47
CA ALA A 758 -7.87 12.12 -18.94
C ALA A 758 -7.93 12.21 -20.46
N GLY A 759 -8.77 13.12 -20.97
CA GLY A 759 -8.87 13.42 -22.39
C GLY A 759 -7.65 14.13 -22.94
N THR A 760 -7.01 14.98 -22.14
CA THR A 760 -5.85 15.79 -22.48
C THR A 760 -4.99 16.10 -21.27
N SER A 761 -3.73 16.55 -21.47
CA SER A 761 -2.87 17.08 -20.41
C SER A 761 -3.50 18.27 -19.66
N ARG A 762 -4.31 19.10 -20.36
CA ARG A 762 -5.07 20.17 -19.71
C ARG A 762 -6.05 19.66 -18.66
N ALA A 763 -6.70 18.52 -18.88
CA ALA A 763 -7.60 17.92 -17.88
C ALA A 763 -6.82 17.48 -16.64
N ILE A 764 -5.57 17.02 -16.78
CA ILE A 764 -4.67 16.74 -15.64
C ILE A 764 -4.40 18.02 -14.84
N ASP A 765 -4.11 19.13 -15.50
CA ASP A 765 -3.79 20.41 -14.84
C ASP A 765 -5.01 21.04 -14.15
N GLU A 766 -6.20 20.83 -14.71
CA GLU A 766 -7.47 21.34 -14.15
C GLU A 766 -8.05 20.45 -13.04
N GLN A 767 -7.60 19.19 -12.91
CA GLN A 767 -8.08 18.24 -11.91
C GLN A 767 -7.75 18.68 -10.49
N TYR A 768 -8.75 18.66 -9.61
CA TYR A 768 -8.50 18.74 -8.18
C TYR A 768 -7.95 17.40 -7.66
N SER A 769 -6.84 17.45 -6.94
CA SER A 769 -6.11 16.26 -6.48
C SER A 769 -6.94 15.31 -5.59
N ASP A 770 -8.01 15.81 -4.97
CA ASP A 770 -8.89 15.05 -4.09
C ASP A 770 -10.20 14.58 -4.76
N LEU A 771 -10.41 14.89 -6.05
CA LEU A 771 -11.63 14.50 -6.78
C LEU A 771 -11.34 13.46 -7.87
N PRO A 772 -12.23 12.47 -8.10
CA PRO A 772 -12.05 11.47 -9.14
C PRO A 772 -12.62 11.91 -10.49
N GLY A 773 -12.14 11.31 -11.59
CA GLY A 773 -12.91 11.19 -12.85
C GLY A 773 -12.92 12.40 -13.77
N TYR A 774 -12.14 13.44 -13.52
CA TYR A 774 -12.02 14.65 -14.38
C TYR A 774 -13.36 15.36 -14.67
N ARG A 775 -14.34 15.25 -13.79
CA ARG A 775 -15.72 15.75 -14.02
C ARG A 775 -15.79 17.28 -14.04
N GLU A 776 -14.91 17.94 -13.31
CA GLU A 776 -14.83 19.40 -13.20
C GLU A 776 -13.91 20.04 -14.25
N THR A 777 -13.26 19.23 -15.12
CA THR A 777 -12.31 19.68 -16.12
C THR A 777 -12.99 19.97 -17.48
N THR A 778 -12.34 20.82 -18.30
CA THR A 778 -12.89 21.23 -19.59
C THR A 778 -12.98 20.09 -20.59
N ASP A 779 -11.98 19.20 -20.62
CA ASP A 779 -11.85 18.12 -21.61
C ASP A 779 -12.34 16.76 -21.11
N GLY A 780 -12.57 16.63 -19.81
CA GLY A 780 -13.12 15.42 -19.20
C GLY A 780 -12.22 14.18 -19.34
N ALA A 781 -12.82 13.01 -19.15
CA ALA A 781 -12.17 11.72 -19.32
C ALA A 781 -12.30 11.20 -20.76
N LEU A 782 -11.21 10.64 -21.31
CA LEU A 782 -11.22 9.87 -22.55
C LEU A 782 -11.86 8.49 -22.30
N TYR A 783 -11.45 7.83 -21.24
CA TYR A 783 -12.03 6.56 -20.78
C TYR A 783 -12.43 6.76 -19.32
N PRO A 784 -13.73 6.80 -19.02
CA PRO A 784 -14.20 6.99 -17.65
C PRO A 784 -13.99 5.75 -16.78
N PHE A 785 -14.09 5.91 -15.45
CA PHE A 785 -14.21 4.80 -14.52
C PHE A 785 -15.29 3.80 -14.95
N GLY A 786 -15.02 2.52 -14.83
CA GLY A 786 -15.93 1.43 -15.24
C GLY A 786 -15.94 1.13 -16.75
N TYR A 787 -15.21 1.91 -17.56
CA TYR A 787 -15.15 1.68 -19.01
C TYR A 787 -14.39 0.37 -19.34
N GLY A 788 -14.87 -0.34 -20.36
CA GLY A 788 -14.21 -1.48 -20.97
C GLY A 788 -15.12 -2.17 -21.98
N LEU A 789 -14.51 -2.67 -23.06
CA LEU A 789 -15.19 -3.37 -24.14
C LEU A 789 -15.06 -4.89 -23.97
N THR A 790 -15.90 -5.63 -24.68
CA THR A 790 -15.81 -7.07 -24.90
C THR A 790 -15.85 -7.37 -26.39
N TYR A 791 -15.45 -8.60 -26.82
CA TYR A 791 -15.55 -9.02 -28.23
C TYR A 791 -17.00 -9.17 -28.66
#